data_2ab3ee62b70f0c0c63d60b01bb17409d
#
_entry.id   2ab3ee62b70f0c0c63d60b01bb17409d
#
_cell.length_a   1.000
_cell.length_b   1.000
_cell.length_c   1.000
_cell.angle_alpha   90.00
_cell.angle_beta   90.00
_cell.angle_gamma   90.00
#
_symmetry.space_group_name_H-M   'P 1'
#
loop_
_entity.id
_entity.type
_entity.pdbx_description
1 polymer ?
#
loop_
_entity_poly.entity_id
_entity_poly.type
_entity_poly.pdbx_seq_one_letter_code
_entity_poly.pdbx_strand_id
1 'polypeptide(L)'
;MGEPSLDVSAGAQAVLDRARELHGGDDGFVAVNCLLLAFAERHGAMLEDLSGLDATSLRDSARAQIEAGDVGVRMDRSEVLEGAGEFAAARGASKIVERDLGKLALQKSGLAEGERVADERQAPKGHVATDSDAKSGPSDVTAKAVRAHVKTPLLDQIGRDLTEDAAAGKLSPLVGRDHEVHVAVETLCRLTKRNPVLLGPAGVGKTAIVEGLAQMVANSQVPAVLQGMRVIEVKVGSLVSGTGIVGKLEEKMTQVLKEAAGGDVILFIDEIHSILGSGGGGSGMDVAGLLKPALARGDVALIGATTDMEYKRILDQDPALERRFQPVPVSEMTSAQALEVLRVQRDRFHELRGVDVSDEELEWLVSFAESFLRNRHFPDKAIDLLEQCVGHAMVDGQSRLDLETCQTVAQELVGMPLGVEERLQRLRVRLTQVGVLSAEDAGELLDRLALTVGSHDFSPDRPNAVLLLIGDAAAHATTLAGLISDALFGSAQRVISIDLAGYMNQDESALTRLLGMPYGYVGADLSQGQVQRLASQPWSTVVIRNVDRCGSLFVDLVADALVSGHFTDAHGAKQYISDAVVILTAETLRPQGSRQLGFVQTDVADPSVAAERLAADLLGQRAARLCQVVSQAETSDDATRSWIAHMALPDLATRYARDGLDLRWDDSVVEWLMTEGAAGEAKDDWAGLLERRLSPVLVRLFKERPTGPVVVQYADGRLMTTVLTEGE
;
A
#
# COMPACT_ATOMS: atom_id res chain seq x y z
N MET A 1 17.03 32.61 -21.84
CA MET A 1 16.31 31.82 -20.82
C MET A 1 17.40 31.26 -19.95
N GLY A 2 17.51 31.67 -18.67
CA GLY A 2 18.56 31.22 -17.76
C GLY A 2 18.35 29.75 -17.44
N GLU A 3 19.44 29.00 -17.57
CA GLU A 3 19.51 27.62 -17.11
C GLU A 3 19.16 27.55 -15.60
N PRO A 4 18.39 26.57 -15.14
CA PRO A 4 18.13 26.39 -13.73
C PRO A 4 19.43 25.94 -13.07
N SER A 5 20.11 26.82 -12.34
CA SER A 5 21.25 26.44 -11.50
C SER A 5 20.74 25.49 -10.40
N LEU A 6 21.06 24.20 -10.52
CA LEU A 6 20.78 23.22 -9.48
C LEU A 6 21.56 23.59 -8.21
N ASP A 7 20.87 23.66 -7.09
CA ASP A 7 21.51 23.85 -5.78
C ASP A 7 22.40 22.64 -5.42
N VAL A 8 23.53 22.90 -4.77
CA VAL A 8 24.46 21.88 -4.32
C VAL A 8 24.32 21.67 -2.81
N SER A 9 24.27 20.42 -2.32
CA SER A 9 24.25 20.15 -0.88
C SER A 9 25.57 20.54 -0.21
N ALA A 10 25.51 20.83 1.10
CA ALA A 10 26.73 21.16 1.86
C ALA A 10 27.75 20.00 1.86
N GLY A 11 27.27 18.75 1.86
CA GLY A 11 28.13 17.57 1.78
C GLY A 11 28.75 17.40 0.39
N ALA A 12 27.97 17.59 -0.68
CA ALA A 12 28.49 17.56 -2.05
C ALA A 12 29.52 18.67 -2.29
N GLN A 13 29.29 19.88 -1.77
CA GLN A 13 30.25 20.96 -1.84
C GLN A 13 31.56 20.60 -1.12
N ALA A 14 31.48 19.96 0.04
CA ALA A 14 32.68 19.53 0.79
C ALA A 14 33.51 18.44 0.08
N VAL A 15 32.86 17.58 -0.72
CA VAL A 15 33.57 16.60 -1.59
C VAL A 15 34.28 17.33 -2.73
N LEU A 16 33.64 18.30 -3.37
CA LEU A 16 34.23 19.11 -4.43
C LEU A 16 35.43 19.92 -3.95
N ASP A 17 35.34 20.54 -2.78
CA ASP A 17 36.43 21.32 -2.18
C ASP A 17 37.60 20.40 -1.85
N ARG A 18 37.36 19.20 -1.29
CA ARG A 18 38.41 18.22 -1.02
C ARG A 18 39.09 17.70 -2.29
N ALA A 19 38.32 17.45 -3.34
CA ALA A 19 38.86 17.02 -4.63
C ALA A 19 39.78 18.08 -5.26
N ARG A 20 39.49 19.38 -5.07
CA ARG A 20 40.38 20.48 -5.48
C ARG A 20 41.64 20.55 -4.68
N GLU A 21 41.58 20.41 -3.36
CA GLU A 21 42.77 20.33 -2.50
C GLU A 21 43.70 19.22 -2.96
N LEU A 22 43.16 18.05 -3.30
CA LEU A 22 43.94 16.89 -3.77
C LEU A 22 44.54 17.12 -5.15
N HIS A 23 43.89 17.91 -6.00
CA HIS A 23 44.46 18.27 -7.32
C HIS A 23 45.61 19.27 -7.26
N GLY A 24 45.72 20.04 -6.17
CA GLY A 24 46.86 20.99 -5.95
C GLY A 24 46.86 22.19 -6.89
N GLY A 25 45.81 22.47 -7.63
CA GLY A 25 45.72 23.56 -8.58
C GLY A 25 44.61 24.57 -8.22
N ASP A 26 44.87 25.83 -8.47
CA ASP A 26 43.93 26.96 -8.29
C ASP A 26 43.21 27.31 -9.60
N ASP A 27 43.24 26.41 -10.59
CA ASP A 27 42.82 26.61 -11.98
C ASP A 27 41.34 26.31 -12.24
N GLY A 28 40.56 25.98 -11.19
CA GLY A 28 39.10 25.75 -11.30
C GLY A 28 38.71 24.38 -11.83
N PHE A 29 39.67 23.51 -12.15
CA PHE A 29 39.40 22.13 -12.61
C PHE A 29 39.30 21.13 -11.46
N VAL A 30 38.60 20.04 -11.66
CA VAL A 30 38.49 18.87 -10.80
C VAL A 30 38.89 17.64 -11.60
N ALA A 31 39.88 16.90 -11.14
CA ALA A 31 40.25 15.66 -11.80
C ALA A 31 39.47 14.46 -11.27
N VAL A 32 39.15 13.50 -12.13
CA VAL A 32 38.30 12.37 -11.81
C VAL A 32 38.84 11.53 -10.68
N ASN A 33 40.14 11.22 -10.68
CA ASN A 33 40.76 10.43 -9.62
C ASN A 33 40.78 11.18 -8.28
N CYS A 34 40.92 12.52 -8.29
CA CYS A 34 40.83 13.35 -7.10
C CYS A 34 39.38 13.39 -6.56
N LEU A 35 38.38 13.44 -7.45
CA LEU A 35 36.97 13.38 -7.07
C LEU A 35 36.63 12.01 -6.46
N LEU A 36 37.12 10.93 -7.06
CA LEU A 36 36.92 9.57 -6.56
C LEU A 36 37.58 9.38 -5.19
N LEU A 37 38.84 9.86 -5.01
CA LEU A 37 39.49 9.78 -3.72
C LEU A 37 38.83 10.62 -2.65
N ALA A 38 38.41 11.85 -2.96
CA ALA A 38 37.71 12.73 -2.01
C ALA A 38 36.38 12.12 -1.58
N PHE A 39 35.67 11.45 -2.51
CA PHE A 39 34.44 10.77 -2.22
C PHE A 39 34.68 9.51 -1.35
N ALA A 40 35.67 8.70 -1.67
CA ALA A 40 36.03 7.50 -0.91
C ALA A 40 36.48 7.83 0.52
N GLU A 41 37.19 8.93 0.72
CA GLU A 41 37.62 9.38 2.06
C GLU A 41 36.48 9.79 2.97
N ARG A 42 35.36 10.34 2.40
CA ARG A 42 34.26 10.88 3.18
C ARG A 42 33.02 9.97 3.20
N HIS A 43 32.79 9.22 2.15
CA HIS A 43 31.57 8.47 1.90
C HIS A 43 31.87 7.04 1.39
N GLY A 44 32.86 6.36 1.98
CA GLY A 44 33.31 5.04 1.54
C GLY A 44 32.18 4.01 1.43
N ALA A 45 31.33 3.88 2.46
CA ALA A 45 30.20 2.95 2.44
C ALA A 45 29.20 3.23 1.30
N MET A 46 29.00 4.50 0.94
CA MET A 46 28.17 4.89 -0.20
C MET A 46 28.85 4.56 -1.54
N LEU A 47 30.15 4.64 -1.60
CA LEU A 47 30.95 4.28 -2.78
C LEU A 47 30.88 2.76 -3.02
N GLU A 48 30.95 1.96 -1.97
CA GLU A 48 30.75 0.50 -2.01
C GLU A 48 29.36 0.16 -2.54
N ASP A 49 28.32 0.83 -2.05
CA ASP A 49 26.93 0.66 -2.50
C ASP A 49 26.75 1.01 -3.98
N LEU A 50 27.47 2.02 -4.48
CA LEU A 50 27.37 2.47 -5.87
C LEU A 50 28.19 1.65 -6.85
N SER A 51 29.35 1.14 -6.45
CA SER A 51 30.33 0.47 -7.33
C SER A 51 30.34 -1.06 -7.17
N GLY A 52 29.86 -1.57 -6.03
CA GLY A 52 30.04 -2.98 -5.66
C GLY A 52 31.50 -3.37 -5.33
N LEU A 53 32.41 -2.41 -5.27
CA LEU A 53 33.85 -2.60 -4.98
C LEU A 53 34.18 -2.11 -3.57
N ASP A 54 35.16 -2.73 -2.92
CA ASP A 54 35.63 -2.32 -1.59
C ASP A 54 36.20 -0.89 -1.61
N ALA A 55 35.62 -0.01 -0.79
CA ALA A 55 36.03 1.40 -0.72
C ALA A 55 37.49 1.62 -0.37
N THR A 56 38.07 0.70 0.42
CA THR A 56 39.48 0.78 0.79
C THR A 56 40.38 0.52 -0.43
N SER A 57 40.03 -0.48 -1.23
CA SER A 57 40.72 -0.81 -2.47
C SER A 57 40.61 0.32 -3.49
N LEU A 58 39.42 0.91 -3.66
CA LEU A 58 39.22 2.05 -4.56
C LEU A 58 39.98 3.29 -4.10
N ARG A 59 39.96 3.58 -2.81
CA ARG A 59 40.70 4.70 -2.22
C ARG A 59 42.23 4.55 -2.43
N ASP A 60 42.75 3.36 -2.14
CA ASP A 60 44.19 3.11 -2.24
C ASP A 60 44.65 3.09 -3.71
N SER A 61 43.82 2.60 -4.64
CA SER A 61 44.04 2.66 -6.07
C SER A 61 44.03 4.09 -6.59
N ALA A 62 43.04 4.90 -6.25
CA ALA A 62 42.94 6.30 -6.66
C ALA A 62 44.14 7.11 -6.11
N ARG A 63 44.57 6.86 -4.87
CA ARG A 63 45.72 7.50 -4.25
C ARG A 63 47.02 7.13 -4.99
N ALA A 64 47.25 5.86 -5.28
CA ALA A 64 48.41 5.40 -6.02
C ALA A 64 48.46 5.99 -7.43
N GLN A 65 47.35 6.16 -8.12
CA GLN A 65 47.31 6.81 -9.44
C GLN A 65 47.64 8.29 -9.35
N ILE A 66 47.12 9.02 -8.38
CA ILE A 66 47.48 10.44 -8.15
C ILE A 66 48.93 10.60 -7.81
N GLU A 67 49.50 9.76 -6.95
CA GLU A 67 50.96 9.76 -6.60
C GLU A 67 51.84 9.42 -7.82
N ALA A 68 51.36 8.61 -8.75
CA ALA A 68 52.02 8.32 -10.02
C ALA A 68 51.88 9.44 -11.07
N GLY A 69 51.14 10.52 -10.75
CA GLY A 69 50.91 11.65 -11.64
C GLY A 69 49.72 11.47 -12.59
N ASP A 70 48.99 10.38 -12.46
CA ASP A 70 47.75 10.13 -13.21
C ASP A 70 46.53 10.63 -12.41
N VAL A 71 46.14 11.84 -12.67
CA VAL A 71 44.97 12.46 -12.03
C VAL A 71 43.64 12.14 -12.75
N GLY A 72 43.72 11.45 -13.88
CA GLY A 72 42.55 11.13 -14.71
C GLY A 72 42.02 12.32 -15.54
N VAL A 73 40.84 12.22 -16.05
CA VAL A 73 40.18 13.26 -16.86
C VAL A 73 39.99 14.52 -16.01
N ARG A 74 40.40 15.68 -16.54
CA ARG A 74 40.10 16.98 -15.92
C ARG A 74 38.79 17.52 -16.41
N MET A 75 37.96 17.96 -15.50
CA MET A 75 36.68 18.57 -15.76
C MET A 75 36.63 19.95 -15.09
N ASP A 76 36.01 20.93 -15.74
CA ASP A 76 35.74 22.18 -15.05
C ASP A 76 34.57 22.03 -14.08
N ARG A 77 34.36 23.03 -13.22
CA ARG A 77 33.28 22.96 -12.22
C ARG A 77 31.90 22.87 -12.87
N SER A 78 31.69 23.50 -14.01
CA SER A 78 30.39 23.49 -14.71
C SER A 78 30.09 22.09 -15.27
N GLU A 79 31.12 21.43 -15.88
CA GLU A 79 30.99 20.04 -16.35
C GLU A 79 30.69 19.05 -15.23
N VAL A 80 31.33 19.21 -14.05
CA VAL A 80 31.04 18.38 -12.88
C VAL A 80 29.63 18.59 -12.35
N LEU A 81 29.17 19.84 -12.28
CA LEU A 81 27.83 20.14 -11.79
C LEU A 81 26.74 19.75 -12.81
N GLU A 82 27.01 19.89 -14.10
CA GLU A 82 26.12 19.46 -15.16
C GLU A 82 25.96 17.93 -15.14
N GLY A 83 27.05 17.19 -15.15
CA GLY A 83 27.02 15.72 -15.11
C GLY A 83 26.41 15.16 -13.81
N ALA A 84 26.69 15.77 -12.65
CA ALA A 84 26.03 15.38 -11.40
C ALA A 84 24.55 15.81 -11.40
N GLY A 85 24.21 16.90 -12.08
CA GLY A 85 22.86 17.40 -12.27
C GLY A 85 21.98 16.44 -13.06
N GLU A 86 22.54 15.77 -14.07
CA GLU A 86 21.83 14.71 -14.81
C GLU A 86 21.38 13.57 -13.89
N PHE A 87 22.24 13.12 -12.97
CA PHE A 87 21.90 12.11 -11.98
C PHE A 87 20.84 12.60 -10.96
N ALA A 88 20.93 13.88 -10.56
CA ALA A 88 19.92 14.48 -9.70
C ALA A 88 18.56 14.58 -10.40
N ALA A 89 18.54 14.99 -11.67
CA ALA A 89 17.34 15.09 -12.50
C ALA A 89 16.69 13.71 -12.73
N ALA A 90 17.50 12.70 -13.03
CA ALA A 90 17.04 11.31 -13.18
C ALA A 90 16.36 10.75 -11.89
N ARG A 91 16.75 11.29 -10.74
CA ARG A 91 16.16 10.98 -9.43
C ARG A 91 14.94 11.86 -9.08
N GLY A 92 14.59 12.83 -9.94
CA GLY A 92 13.50 13.79 -9.69
C GLY A 92 13.83 14.86 -8.64
N ALA A 93 15.12 15.13 -8.40
CA ALA A 93 15.55 16.08 -7.39
C ALA A 93 15.99 17.42 -8.01
N SER A 94 15.73 18.50 -7.29
CA SER A 94 16.18 19.87 -7.64
C SER A 94 17.54 20.24 -7.04
N LYS A 95 18.19 19.31 -6.32
CA LYS A 95 19.45 19.57 -5.62
C LYS A 95 20.43 18.43 -5.80
N ILE A 96 21.68 18.75 -6.13
CA ILE A 96 22.77 17.80 -6.23
C ILE A 96 23.23 17.39 -4.83
N VAL A 97 23.30 16.10 -4.58
CA VAL A 97 23.81 15.53 -3.33
C VAL A 97 25.05 14.68 -3.57
N GLU A 98 25.71 14.25 -2.49
CA GLU A 98 26.96 13.49 -2.52
C GLU A 98 26.88 12.27 -3.44
N ARG A 99 25.77 11.55 -3.42
CA ARG A 99 25.54 10.34 -4.25
C ARG A 99 25.63 10.63 -5.75
N ASP A 100 25.20 11.81 -6.20
CA ASP A 100 25.23 12.20 -7.60
C ASP A 100 26.68 12.45 -8.06
N LEU A 101 27.53 13.03 -7.20
CA LEU A 101 28.97 13.19 -7.45
C LEU A 101 29.68 11.83 -7.45
N GLY A 102 29.32 10.91 -6.55
CA GLY A 102 29.88 9.57 -6.52
C GLY A 102 29.60 8.79 -7.81
N LYS A 103 28.38 8.86 -8.33
CA LYS A 103 28.00 8.26 -9.61
C LYS A 103 28.80 8.85 -10.77
N LEU A 104 28.94 10.17 -10.82
CA LEU A 104 29.74 10.84 -11.85
C LEU A 104 31.21 10.41 -11.80
N ALA A 105 31.81 10.35 -10.60
CA ALA A 105 33.19 9.93 -10.43
C ALA A 105 33.41 8.49 -10.92
N LEU A 106 32.53 7.56 -10.58
CA LEU A 106 32.58 6.17 -11.05
C LEU A 106 32.38 6.06 -12.57
N GLN A 107 31.42 6.77 -13.15
CA GLN A 107 31.17 6.77 -14.59
C GLN A 107 32.42 7.30 -15.37
N LYS A 108 32.97 8.39 -14.92
CA LYS A 108 34.15 9.02 -15.61
C LYS A 108 35.44 8.28 -15.38
N SER A 109 35.56 7.51 -14.28
CA SER A 109 36.72 6.65 -14.04
C SER A 109 36.67 5.31 -14.80
N GLY A 110 35.56 5.03 -15.49
CA GLY A 110 35.38 3.75 -16.18
C GLY A 110 35.08 2.57 -15.24
N LEU A 111 34.78 2.84 -13.97
CA LEU A 111 34.45 1.84 -12.94
C LEU A 111 32.94 1.67 -12.74
N ALA A 112 32.10 2.37 -13.50
CA ALA A 112 30.69 2.20 -13.52
C ALA A 112 30.32 0.99 -14.38
N GLU A 113 29.68 -0.02 -13.73
CA GLU A 113 29.20 -1.26 -14.30
C GLU A 113 30.28 -2.31 -14.66
N GLY A 114 30.57 -3.15 -13.67
CA GLY A 114 30.85 -4.59 -13.76
C GLY A 114 31.71 -5.15 -14.91
N GLU A 115 32.70 -4.45 -15.47
CA GLU A 115 33.74 -5.08 -16.24
C GLU A 115 34.87 -5.53 -15.31
N ARG A 116 34.97 -6.84 -15.11
CA ARG A 116 36.08 -7.50 -14.47
C ARG A 116 37.36 -7.23 -15.30
N VAL A 117 38.18 -6.29 -14.90
CA VAL A 117 39.56 -6.22 -15.38
C VAL A 117 40.32 -7.39 -14.77
N ALA A 118 40.57 -8.40 -15.59
CA ALA A 118 41.48 -9.49 -15.25
C ALA A 118 42.85 -8.91 -14.98
N ASP A 119 43.34 -9.09 -13.76
CA ASP A 119 44.68 -8.67 -13.33
C ASP A 119 45.71 -9.62 -13.94
N GLU A 120 46.25 -9.26 -15.11
CA GLU A 120 47.45 -9.85 -15.66
C GLU A 120 48.66 -9.21 -14.97
N ARG A 121 49.00 -9.68 -13.79
CA ARG A 121 50.34 -9.44 -13.22
C ARG A 121 51.18 -10.67 -13.36
N GLN A 122 52.20 -10.52 -14.24
CA GLN A 122 53.32 -11.41 -14.47
C GLN A 122 53.97 -11.88 -13.15
N ALA A 123 54.05 -13.20 -12.99
CA ALA A 123 54.95 -13.81 -12.00
C ALA A 123 56.39 -13.84 -12.52
N PRO A 124 57.38 -13.67 -11.68
CA PRO A 124 58.80 -13.68 -12.08
C PRO A 124 59.30 -15.10 -12.40
N LYS A 125 60.12 -15.19 -13.44
CA LYS A 125 60.87 -16.39 -13.88
C LYS A 125 61.92 -16.81 -12.85
N GLY A 126 61.97 -18.08 -12.52
CA GLY A 126 63.06 -18.66 -11.75
C GLY A 126 63.08 -20.15 -11.61
N HIS A 127 63.87 -20.76 -12.46
CA HIS A 127 64.65 -22.03 -12.40
C HIS A 127 63.97 -23.39 -12.63
N VAL A 128 64.53 -23.96 -13.70
CA VAL A 128 64.55 -25.30 -14.25
C VAL A 128 65.08 -26.34 -13.25
N ALA A 129 64.42 -27.51 -13.19
CA ALA A 129 65.07 -28.79 -12.97
C ALA A 129 64.25 -29.86 -13.72
N THR A 130 64.92 -30.53 -14.61
CA THR A 130 64.60 -31.71 -15.39
C THR A 130 64.43 -32.94 -14.50
N ASP A 131 63.47 -33.82 -14.69
CA ASP A 131 63.63 -35.09 -15.38
C ASP A 131 62.40 -36.02 -15.30
N SER A 132 62.14 -36.58 -16.47
CA SER A 132 61.74 -37.92 -16.81
C SER A 132 60.42 -38.58 -16.40
N ASP A 133 59.73 -38.93 -17.46
CA ASP A 133 58.97 -40.17 -17.72
C ASP A 133 57.81 -40.58 -16.79
N ALA A 134 56.61 -40.44 -17.35
CA ALA A 134 55.73 -41.60 -17.58
C ALA A 134 54.44 -41.21 -18.33
N LYS A 135 54.22 -41.88 -19.42
CA LYS A 135 53.02 -41.92 -20.25
C LYS A 135 51.84 -42.43 -19.44
N SER A 136 50.74 -41.70 -19.45
CA SER A 136 49.39 -42.30 -19.48
C SER A 136 48.40 -41.26 -20.03
N GLY A 137 47.61 -41.67 -21.00
CA GLY A 137 46.70 -40.89 -21.81
C GLY A 137 45.48 -40.35 -21.03
N PRO A 138 44.69 -39.47 -21.67
CA PRO A 138 43.55 -38.87 -21.03
C PRO A 138 42.43 -39.91 -20.87
N SER A 139 42.22 -40.32 -19.63
CA SER A 139 41.00 -41.06 -19.29
C SER A 139 39.83 -40.08 -19.16
N ASP A 140 38.86 -40.26 -20.03
CA ASP A 140 37.50 -39.76 -19.92
C ASP A 140 36.99 -39.98 -18.49
N VAL A 141 36.89 -38.90 -17.71
CA VAL A 141 36.14 -38.92 -16.46
C VAL A 141 34.77 -38.28 -16.72
N THR A 142 33.97 -38.95 -17.51
CA THR A 142 32.52 -38.84 -17.43
C THR A 142 32.06 -39.73 -16.27
N ALA A 143 32.36 -39.32 -15.05
CA ALA A 143 31.72 -39.88 -13.89
C ALA A 143 30.38 -39.17 -13.70
N LYS A 144 29.36 -39.64 -14.39
CA LYS A 144 27.97 -39.52 -13.97
C LYS A 144 27.88 -40.26 -12.63
N ALA A 145 28.17 -39.58 -11.52
CA ALA A 145 27.82 -40.08 -10.21
C ALA A 145 26.29 -40.09 -10.15
N VAL A 146 25.71 -41.24 -10.39
CA VAL A 146 24.31 -41.54 -10.06
C VAL A 146 24.22 -41.35 -8.55
N ARG A 147 23.78 -40.14 -8.12
CA ARG A 147 23.45 -39.86 -6.71
C ARG A 147 22.36 -40.85 -6.35
N ALA A 148 22.60 -41.72 -5.36
CA ALA A 148 21.57 -42.60 -4.83
C ALA A 148 20.47 -41.71 -4.23
N HIS A 149 19.29 -41.70 -4.83
CA HIS A 149 18.16 -40.96 -4.32
C HIS A 149 17.87 -41.40 -2.88
N VAL A 150 18.08 -40.50 -1.94
CA VAL A 150 17.67 -40.71 -0.54
C VAL A 150 16.14 -40.75 -0.53
N LYS A 151 15.57 -41.81 0.09
CA LYS A 151 14.12 -41.89 0.23
C LYS A 151 13.62 -40.75 1.10
N THR A 152 12.63 -40.00 0.65
CA THR A 152 12.02 -38.86 1.33
C THR A 152 10.53 -39.08 1.63
N PRO A 153 10.19 -40.17 2.38
CA PRO A 153 8.80 -40.61 2.50
C PRO A 153 7.89 -39.58 3.19
N LEU A 154 8.41 -38.83 4.15
CA LEU A 154 7.64 -37.79 4.82
C LEU A 154 7.48 -36.56 3.91
N LEU A 155 8.56 -36.10 3.26
CA LEU A 155 8.51 -35.00 2.31
C LEU A 155 7.58 -35.30 1.13
N ASP A 156 7.59 -36.54 0.61
CA ASP A 156 6.70 -36.96 -0.46
C ASP A 156 5.21 -37.00 -0.01
N GLN A 157 4.97 -37.16 1.28
CA GLN A 157 3.61 -37.20 1.85
C GLN A 157 3.04 -35.81 2.15
N ILE A 158 3.88 -34.89 2.68
CA ILE A 158 3.42 -33.58 3.19
C ILE A 158 3.78 -32.41 2.29
N GLY A 159 4.76 -32.61 1.39
CA GLY A 159 5.27 -31.59 0.48
C GLY A 159 4.68 -31.72 -0.92
N ARG A 160 4.82 -30.66 -1.70
CA ARG A 160 4.53 -30.60 -3.14
C ARG A 160 5.87 -30.56 -3.90
N ASP A 161 6.13 -31.52 -4.77
CA ASP A 161 7.33 -31.50 -5.59
C ASP A 161 7.12 -30.58 -6.81
N LEU A 162 7.68 -29.37 -6.73
CA LEU A 162 7.60 -28.40 -7.80
C LEU A 162 8.40 -28.82 -9.03
N THR A 163 9.45 -29.61 -8.88
CA THR A 163 10.27 -30.12 -10.00
C THR A 163 9.51 -31.18 -10.79
N GLU A 164 8.73 -32.02 -10.12
CA GLU A 164 7.83 -32.97 -10.74
C GLU A 164 6.69 -32.28 -11.50
N ASP A 165 6.08 -31.27 -10.84
CA ASP A 165 5.03 -30.44 -11.45
C ASP A 165 5.56 -29.67 -12.67
N ALA A 166 6.82 -29.19 -12.62
CA ALA A 166 7.50 -28.55 -13.76
C ALA A 166 7.69 -29.53 -14.94
N ALA A 167 8.20 -30.72 -14.63
CA ALA A 167 8.39 -31.78 -15.64
C ALA A 167 7.06 -32.26 -16.28
N ALA A 168 5.98 -32.21 -15.51
CA ALA A 168 4.62 -32.52 -15.97
C ALA A 168 3.94 -31.35 -16.71
N GLY A 169 4.59 -30.19 -16.86
CA GLY A 169 4.03 -29.01 -17.53
C GLY A 169 2.87 -28.32 -16.75
N LYS A 170 2.75 -28.56 -15.45
CA LYS A 170 1.66 -28.00 -14.63
C LYS A 170 1.93 -26.57 -14.15
N LEU A 171 3.20 -26.13 -14.18
CA LEU A 171 3.59 -24.79 -13.72
C LEU A 171 3.50 -23.79 -14.87
N SER A 172 3.04 -22.60 -14.56
CA SER A 172 3.01 -21.48 -15.51
C SER A 172 4.44 -21.00 -15.83
N PRO A 173 4.72 -20.57 -17.07
CA PRO A 173 6.00 -19.96 -17.39
C PRO A 173 6.29 -18.75 -16.52
N LEU A 174 7.53 -18.63 -16.08
CA LEU A 174 7.96 -17.46 -15.31
C LEU A 174 8.13 -16.26 -16.22
N VAL A 175 7.62 -15.11 -15.83
CA VAL A 175 7.71 -13.86 -16.57
C VAL A 175 8.33 -12.78 -15.69
N GLY A 176 9.36 -12.08 -16.21
CA GLY A 176 9.89 -10.84 -15.63
C GLY A 176 10.58 -10.98 -14.27
N ARG A 177 11.05 -12.19 -13.90
CA ARG A 177 11.72 -12.48 -12.61
C ARG A 177 13.08 -13.17 -12.79
N ASP A 178 13.69 -13.01 -13.96
CA ASP A 178 14.96 -13.65 -14.29
C ASP A 178 16.08 -13.26 -13.32
N HIS A 179 16.10 -11.98 -12.88
CA HIS A 179 17.10 -11.48 -11.95
C HIS A 179 16.98 -12.14 -10.57
N GLU A 180 15.78 -12.18 -9.98
CA GLU A 180 15.55 -12.77 -8.67
C GLU A 180 15.83 -14.27 -8.67
N VAL A 181 15.45 -14.98 -9.72
CA VAL A 181 15.79 -16.40 -9.89
C VAL A 181 17.30 -16.58 -9.98
N HIS A 182 18.00 -15.74 -10.76
CA HIS A 182 19.45 -15.80 -10.88
C HIS A 182 20.14 -15.60 -9.52
N VAL A 183 19.72 -14.60 -8.74
CA VAL A 183 20.26 -14.36 -7.40
C VAL A 183 19.96 -15.52 -6.45
N ALA A 184 18.78 -16.15 -6.56
CA ALA A 184 18.45 -17.33 -5.77
C ALA A 184 19.33 -18.53 -6.13
N VAL A 185 19.54 -18.79 -7.43
CA VAL A 185 20.45 -19.83 -7.94
C VAL A 185 21.89 -19.58 -7.46
N GLU A 186 22.40 -18.35 -7.62
CA GLU A 186 23.72 -17.96 -7.15
C GLU A 186 23.86 -18.22 -5.65
N THR A 187 22.86 -17.81 -4.87
CA THR A 187 22.88 -17.98 -3.41
C THR A 187 22.89 -19.46 -3.03
N LEU A 188 22.12 -20.31 -3.68
CA LEU A 188 22.10 -21.75 -3.44
C LEU A 188 23.44 -22.43 -3.76
N CYS A 189 24.20 -21.88 -4.69
CA CYS A 189 25.54 -22.38 -5.06
C CYS A 189 26.65 -21.98 -4.06
N ARG A 190 26.40 -21.06 -3.12
CA ARG A 190 27.40 -20.63 -2.15
C ARG A 190 27.71 -21.71 -1.13
N LEU A 191 28.92 -21.66 -0.55
CA LEU A 191 29.32 -22.55 0.56
C LEU A 191 28.78 -22.08 1.90
N THR A 192 28.61 -20.76 2.08
CA THR A 192 28.07 -20.13 3.28
C THR A 192 26.93 -19.18 2.89
N LYS A 193 25.99 -18.92 3.78
CA LYS A 193 24.78 -18.13 3.50
C LYS A 193 24.03 -18.60 2.23
N ARG A 194 23.93 -19.92 2.08
CA ARG A 194 23.35 -20.54 0.88
C ARG A 194 21.82 -20.60 0.84
N ASN A 195 21.16 -19.98 1.83
CA ASN A 195 19.71 -20.05 1.94
C ASN A 195 19.11 -18.69 1.54
N PRO A 196 18.53 -18.55 0.34
CA PRO A 196 17.85 -17.32 -0.05
C PRO A 196 16.54 -17.16 0.70
N VAL A 197 16.22 -15.91 1.09
CA VAL A 197 14.89 -15.53 1.58
C VAL A 197 14.33 -14.47 0.65
N LEU A 198 13.22 -14.81 0.00
CA LEU A 198 12.49 -13.91 -0.89
C LEU A 198 11.67 -12.93 -0.02
N LEU A 199 12.01 -11.65 -0.11
CA LEU A 199 11.40 -10.59 0.69
C LEU A 199 10.55 -9.68 -0.17
N GLY A 200 9.31 -9.44 0.22
CA GLY A 200 8.44 -8.51 -0.47
C GLY A 200 6.99 -8.67 -0.05
N PRO A 201 6.11 -7.74 -0.43
CA PRO A 201 4.70 -7.77 -0.11
C PRO A 201 3.99 -9.06 -0.55
N ALA A 202 2.79 -9.31 -0.01
CA ALA A 202 1.94 -10.37 -0.53
C ALA A 202 1.54 -10.09 -1.99
N GLY A 203 1.44 -11.11 -2.83
CA GLY A 203 0.98 -10.97 -4.21
C GLY A 203 2.04 -10.53 -5.23
N VAL A 204 3.31 -10.27 -4.84
CA VAL A 204 4.37 -9.87 -5.80
C VAL A 204 4.96 -11.03 -6.61
N GLY A 205 4.56 -12.28 -6.33
CA GLY A 205 5.02 -13.46 -7.08
C GLY A 205 6.24 -14.16 -6.50
N LYS A 206 6.45 -14.13 -5.17
CA LYS A 206 7.56 -14.85 -4.51
C LYS A 206 7.54 -16.35 -4.81
N THR A 207 6.38 -16.98 -4.73
CA THR A 207 6.19 -18.41 -5.03
C THR A 207 6.48 -18.71 -6.50
N ALA A 208 6.09 -17.82 -7.43
CA ALA A 208 6.38 -17.97 -8.86
C ALA A 208 7.89 -18.00 -9.16
N ILE A 209 8.73 -17.27 -8.41
CA ILE A 209 10.19 -17.30 -8.53
C ILE A 209 10.72 -18.72 -8.23
N VAL A 210 10.18 -19.37 -7.20
CA VAL A 210 10.58 -20.74 -6.82
C VAL A 210 10.05 -21.76 -7.83
N GLU A 211 8.85 -21.57 -8.35
CA GLU A 211 8.32 -22.38 -9.44
C GLU A 211 9.17 -22.25 -10.72
N GLY A 212 9.61 -21.04 -11.07
CA GLY A 212 10.55 -20.80 -12.16
C GLY A 212 11.91 -21.47 -11.93
N LEU A 213 12.44 -21.42 -10.72
CA LEU A 213 13.64 -22.17 -10.35
C LEU A 213 13.44 -23.68 -10.52
N ALA A 214 12.29 -24.21 -10.11
CA ALA A 214 11.98 -25.63 -10.29
C ALA A 214 11.91 -26.03 -11.78
N GLN A 215 11.37 -25.15 -12.64
CA GLN A 215 11.41 -25.33 -14.10
C GLN A 215 12.85 -25.36 -14.65
N MET A 216 13.70 -24.45 -14.18
CA MET A 216 15.12 -24.44 -14.59
C MET A 216 15.85 -25.70 -14.14
N VAL A 217 15.57 -26.20 -12.93
CA VAL A 217 16.15 -27.46 -12.42
C VAL A 217 15.67 -28.64 -13.26
N ALA A 218 14.36 -28.76 -13.52
CA ALA A 218 13.77 -29.83 -14.34
C ALA A 218 14.36 -29.84 -15.76
N ASN A 219 14.59 -28.67 -16.35
CA ASN A 219 15.16 -28.49 -17.67
C ASN A 219 16.71 -28.55 -17.72
N SER A 220 17.36 -28.82 -16.54
CA SER A 220 18.83 -28.83 -16.43
C SER A 220 19.48 -27.48 -16.78
N GLN A 221 18.78 -26.38 -16.68
CA GLN A 221 19.24 -25.00 -16.95
C GLN A 221 19.90 -24.33 -15.73
N VAL A 222 20.40 -25.12 -14.80
CA VAL A 222 21.07 -24.69 -13.57
C VAL A 222 22.50 -25.21 -13.51
N PRO A 223 23.39 -24.59 -12.70
CA PRO A 223 24.73 -25.10 -12.46
C PRO A 223 24.76 -26.56 -12.01
N ALA A 224 25.84 -27.29 -12.34
CA ALA A 224 25.97 -28.73 -12.07
C ALA A 224 25.68 -29.11 -10.60
N VAL A 225 25.92 -28.22 -9.65
CA VAL A 225 25.68 -28.42 -8.21
C VAL A 225 24.18 -28.61 -7.92
N LEU A 226 23.30 -27.95 -8.69
CA LEU A 226 21.84 -27.97 -8.50
C LEU A 226 21.14 -28.94 -9.48
N GLN A 227 21.84 -29.51 -10.45
CA GLN A 227 21.25 -30.46 -11.38
C GLN A 227 20.83 -31.74 -10.67
N GLY A 228 19.62 -32.19 -10.98
CA GLY A 228 19.03 -33.40 -10.41
C GLY A 228 18.53 -33.25 -8.97
N MET A 229 18.55 -32.02 -8.40
CA MET A 229 17.89 -31.73 -7.13
C MET A 229 16.36 -31.65 -7.33
N ARG A 230 15.63 -31.84 -6.25
CA ARG A 230 14.17 -31.68 -6.18
C ARG A 230 13.86 -30.43 -5.39
N VAL A 231 12.95 -29.59 -5.88
CA VAL A 231 12.43 -28.44 -5.14
C VAL A 231 11.10 -28.84 -4.53
N ILE A 232 11.07 -28.95 -3.19
CA ILE A 232 9.87 -29.41 -2.48
C ILE A 232 9.31 -28.29 -1.64
N GLU A 233 8.10 -27.86 -1.95
CA GLU A 233 7.32 -26.90 -1.16
C GLU A 233 6.70 -27.61 0.05
N VAL A 234 6.95 -27.10 1.24
CA VAL A 234 6.31 -27.57 2.47
C VAL A 234 5.49 -26.46 3.08
N LYS A 235 4.18 -26.66 3.15
CA LYS A 235 3.26 -25.71 3.81
C LYS A 235 3.31 -25.90 5.31
N VAL A 236 3.38 -24.78 6.06
CA VAL A 236 3.42 -24.79 7.52
C VAL A 236 2.22 -25.53 8.13
N GLY A 237 1.03 -25.37 7.55
CA GLY A 237 -0.17 -26.09 7.96
C GLY A 237 -0.05 -27.61 7.88
N SER A 238 0.70 -28.16 6.90
CA SER A 238 0.96 -29.59 6.77
C SER A 238 1.89 -30.12 7.88
N LEU A 239 2.81 -29.29 8.35
CA LEU A 239 3.68 -29.62 9.49
C LEU A 239 2.88 -29.69 10.78
N VAL A 240 1.99 -28.74 11.01
CA VAL A 240 1.17 -28.63 12.23
C VAL A 240 0.02 -29.65 12.26
N SER A 241 -0.48 -30.08 11.09
CA SER A 241 -1.59 -31.01 10.98
C SER A 241 -1.31 -32.36 11.69
N GLY A 242 -2.22 -32.75 12.58
CA GLY A 242 -2.12 -34.02 13.37
C GLY A 242 -1.17 -33.94 14.55
N THR A 243 -0.64 -32.76 14.90
CA THR A 243 0.32 -32.59 16.00
C THR A 243 -0.31 -32.01 17.29
N GLY A 244 -1.46 -32.48 17.70
CA GLY A 244 -2.12 -31.99 18.93
C GLY A 244 -1.26 -32.02 20.23
N ILE A 245 -0.01 -32.45 20.14
CA ILE A 245 0.99 -32.46 21.20
C ILE A 245 2.27 -31.83 20.65
N VAL A 246 2.82 -30.83 21.33
CA VAL A 246 3.99 -30.02 20.95
C VAL A 246 5.19 -30.86 20.45
N GLY A 247 5.54 -31.96 21.06
CA GLY A 247 6.66 -32.81 20.66
C GLY A 247 6.55 -33.49 19.29
N LYS A 248 5.34 -33.63 18.74
CA LYS A 248 5.15 -34.25 17.41
C LYS A 248 5.53 -33.33 16.26
N LEU A 249 5.41 -32.01 16.41
CA LEU A 249 5.85 -31.04 15.40
C LEU A 249 7.38 -31.02 15.31
N GLU A 250 8.05 -31.02 16.45
CA GLU A 250 9.52 -31.10 16.54
C GLU A 250 10.05 -32.38 15.90
N GLU A 251 9.38 -33.53 16.17
CA GLU A 251 9.71 -34.81 15.57
C GLU A 251 9.55 -34.79 14.04
N LYS A 252 8.41 -34.27 13.55
CA LYS A 252 8.17 -34.09 12.10
C LYS A 252 9.22 -33.18 11.44
N MET A 253 9.51 -32.01 12.06
CA MET A 253 10.50 -31.09 11.51
C MET A 253 11.90 -31.69 11.50
N THR A 254 12.28 -32.42 12.56
CA THR A 254 13.54 -33.15 12.63
C THR A 254 13.64 -34.17 11.47
N GLN A 255 12.55 -34.89 11.20
CA GLN A 255 12.51 -35.85 10.12
C GLN A 255 12.58 -35.16 8.73
N VAL A 256 11.85 -34.05 8.51
CA VAL A 256 11.92 -33.24 7.29
C VAL A 256 13.36 -32.78 7.04
N LEU A 257 14.01 -32.21 8.05
CA LEU A 257 15.40 -31.73 7.94
C LEU A 257 16.36 -32.89 7.65
N LYS A 258 16.15 -34.07 8.26
CA LYS A 258 16.97 -35.25 8.01
C LYS A 258 16.80 -35.79 6.59
N GLU A 259 15.57 -35.78 6.05
CA GLU A 259 15.31 -36.17 4.65
C GLU A 259 15.88 -35.15 3.69
N ALA A 260 15.78 -33.83 3.98
CA ALA A 260 16.36 -32.78 3.16
C ALA A 260 17.89 -32.73 3.19
N ALA A 261 18.51 -33.16 4.30
CA ALA A 261 19.97 -33.18 4.45
C ALA A 261 20.68 -34.22 3.58
N GLY A 262 19.94 -35.11 2.91
CA GLY A 262 20.49 -36.10 1.96
C GLY A 262 21.15 -35.49 0.71
N GLY A 263 21.04 -34.18 0.49
CA GLY A 263 21.75 -33.43 -0.54
C GLY A 263 21.03 -33.27 -1.89
N ASP A 264 19.89 -33.93 -2.06
CA ASP A 264 19.14 -33.92 -3.34
C ASP A 264 17.84 -33.09 -3.28
N VAL A 265 17.60 -32.37 -2.17
CA VAL A 265 16.37 -31.60 -1.94
C VAL A 265 16.70 -30.14 -1.63
N ILE A 266 16.04 -29.23 -2.33
CA ILE A 266 15.88 -27.82 -1.98
C ILE A 266 14.51 -27.67 -1.32
N LEU A 267 14.50 -27.36 -0.03
CA LEU A 267 13.28 -27.16 0.72
C LEU A 267 12.76 -25.76 0.49
N PHE A 268 11.51 -25.60 0.09
CA PHE A 268 10.85 -24.31 0.02
C PHE A 268 9.80 -24.17 1.12
N ILE A 269 9.89 -23.11 1.91
CA ILE A 269 8.92 -22.77 2.94
C ILE A 269 8.39 -21.38 2.69
N ASP A 270 7.12 -21.33 2.28
CA ASP A 270 6.41 -20.06 2.21
C ASP A 270 5.98 -19.62 3.61
N GLU A 271 5.85 -18.30 3.82
CA GLU A 271 5.56 -17.71 5.14
C GLU A 271 6.50 -18.22 6.25
N ILE A 272 7.80 -18.29 5.97
CA ILE A 272 8.80 -18.84 6.90
C ILE A 272 8.77 -18.17 8.29
N HIS A 273 8.26 -16.94 8.39
CA HIS A 273 8.07 -16.22 9.64
C HIS A 273 7.18 -16.97 10.64
N SER A 274 6.19 -17.71 10.15
CA SER A 274 5.27 -18.49 10.99
C SER A 274 5.96 -19.62 11.76
N ILE A 275 7.10 -20.08 11.24
CA ILE A 275 7.93 -21.10 11.88
C ILE A 275 9.01 -20.46 12.77
N LEU A 276 9.65 -19.38 12.29
CA LEU A 276 10.77 -18.75 12.96
C LEU A 276 10.35 -17.78 14.08
N GLY A 277 9.13 -17.20 14.00
CA GLY A 277 8.61 -16.21 14.94
C GLY A 277 7.84 -16.77 16.14
N SER A 278 7.63 -18.08 16.24
CA SER A 278 6.75 -18.70 17.24
C SER A 278 7.37 -18.90 18.63
N GLY A 279 8.62 -18.50 18.84
CA GLY A 279 9.38 -18.73 20.10
C GLY A 279 9.08 -17.79 21.29
N GLY A 280 8.20 -16.78 21.16
CA GLY A 280 8.03 -15.70 22.15
C GLY A 280 6.81 -15.76 23.08
N GLY A 281 5.90 -16.67 22.91
CA GLY A 281 4.64 -16.69 23.67
C GLY A 281 4.26 -18.05 24.23
N GLY A 282 4.75 -18.39 25.40
CA GLY A 282 4.12 -19.28 26.39
C GLY A 282 3.73 -20.74 26.03
N SER A 283 3.84 -21.17 24.81
CA SER A 283 3.53 -22.55 24.40
C SER A 283 4.64 -23.15 23.53
N GLY A 284 5.81 -23.31 24.09
CA GLY A 284 6.83 -24.33 23.84
C GLY A 284 7.19 -24.81 22.44
N MET A 285 6.96 -24.07 21.35
CA MET A 285 7.33 -24.48 20.00
C MET A 285 8.62 -23.78 19.54
N ASP A 286 9.77 -24.37 19.78
CA ASP A 286 11.06 -23.87 19.28
C ASP A 286 11.51 -24.61 17.99
N VAL A 287 10.71 -24.47 16.92
CA VAL A 287 11.08 -24.99 15.60
C VAL A 287 12.31 -24.24 15.05
N ALA A 288 12.47 -22.97 15.41
CA ALA A 288 13.64 -22.18 15.08
C ALA A 288 14.92 -22.80 15.66
N GLY A 289 14.85 -23.36 16.87
CA GLY A 289 15.96 -24.07 17.49
C GLY A 289 16.41 -25.31 16.73
N LEU A 290 15.54 -25.98 15.99
CA LEU A 290 15.86 -27.14 15.14
C LEU A 290 16.45 -26.71 13.79
N LEU A 291 15.93 -25.63 13.19
CA LEU A 291 16.42 -25.10 11.90
C LEU A 291 17.83 -24.51 12.00
N LYS A 292 18.13 -23.77 13.06
CA LYS A 292 19.43 -23.10 13.25
C LYS A 292 20.64 -24.02 13.10
N PRO A 293 20.71 -25.20 13.76
CA PRO A 293 21.86 -26.10 13.61
C PRO A 293 21.97 -26.69 12.19
N ALA A 294 20.84 -27.03 11.55
CA ALA A 294 20.82 -27.57 10.19
C ALA A 294 21.32 -26.55 9.15
N LEU A 295 20.84 -25.30 9.24
CA LEU A 295 21.30 -24.19 8.41
C LEU A 295 22.78 -23.81 8.69
N ALA A 296 23.22 -23.95 9.96
CA ALA A 296 24.58 -23.62 10.34
C ALA A 296 25.61 -24.57 9.75
N ARG A 297 25.29 -25.86 9.66
CA ARG A 297 26.18 -26.88 9.07
C ARG A 297 26.15 -26.87 7.55
N GLY A 298 25.13 -26.20 6.92
CA GLY A 298 24.94 -26.23 5.49
C GLY A 298 24.44 -27.56 4.94
N ASP A 299 23.89 -28.41 5.83
CA ASP A 299 23.37 -29.75 5.48
C ASP A 299 22.13 -29.67 4.60
N VAL A 300 21.34 -28.59 4.77
CA VAL A 300 20.05 -28.38 4.07
C VAL A 300 20.12 -27.15 3.19
N ALA A 301 19.61 -27.23 1.96
CA ALA A 301 19.34 -26.09 1.10
C ALA A 301 17.90 -25.64 1.33
N LEU A 302 17.70 -24.41 1.77
CA LEU A 302 16.38 -23.87 2.11
C LEU A 302 16.14 -22.54 1.38
N ILE A 303 14.97 -22.41 0.78
CA ILE A 303 14.43 -21.14 0.29
C ILE A 303 13.28 -20.74 1.21
N GLY A 304 13.34 -19.54 1.76
CA GLY A 304 12.24 -18.95 2.52
C GLY A 304 11.53 -17.87 1.70
N ALA A 305 10.25 -17.64 1.97
CA ALA A 305 9.53 -16.45 1.50
C ALA A 305 8.80 -15.79 2.67
N THR A 306 8.84 -14.46 2.74
CA THR A 306 8.13 -13.68 3.78
C THR A 306 8.05 -12.20 3.36
N THR A 307 7.46 -11.37 4.19
CA THR A 307 7.48 -9.92 4.01
C THR A 307 8.72 -9.28 4.67
N ASP A 308 9.08 -8.06 4.24
CA ASP A 308 10.21 -7.32 4.82
C ASP A 308 10.03 -7.06 6.32
N MET A 309 8.79 -6.77 6.73
CA MET A 309 8.47 -6.47 8.13
C MET A 309 8.60 -7.72 9.02
N GLU A 310 8.07 -8.84 8.56
CA GLU A 310 8.15 -10.10 9.27
C GLU A 310 9.60 -10.60 9.37
N TYR A 311 10.37 -10.40 8.30
CA TYR A 311 11.80 -10.74 8.31
C TYR A 311 12.60 -9.92 9.31
N LYS A 312 12.39 -8.60 9.35
CA LYS A 312 13.00 -7.74 10.38
C LYS A 312 12.64 -8.20 11.79
N ARG A 313 11.37 -8.50 12.04
CA ARG A 313 10.91 -9.01 13.34
C ARG A 313 11.62 -10.31 13.74
N ILE A 314 11.86 -11.22 12.80
CA ILE A 314 12.64 -12.44 13.04
C ILE A 314 14.08 -12.11 13.42
N LEU A 315 14.72 -11.19 12.69
CA LEU A 315 16.11 -10.80 12.96
C LEU A 315 16.27 -10.07 14.29
N ASP A 316 15.30 -9.24 14.68
CA ASP A 316 15.29 -8.55 15.98
C ASP A 316 15.21 -9.54 17.14
N GLN A 317 14.46 -10.63 16.96
CA GLN A 317 14.36 -11.71 17.95
C GLN A 317 15.59 -12.64 17.95
N ASP A 318 16.21 -12.83 16.78
CA ASP A 318 17.31 -13.76 16.60
C ASP A 318 18.35 -13.31 15.55
N PRO A 319 19.29 -12.46 15.92
CA PRO A 319 20.33 -11.97 15.02
C PRO A 319 21.25 -13.07 14.43
N ALA A 320 21.23 -14.28 14.99
CA ALA A 320 22.03 -15.38 14.46
C ALA A 320 21.50 -15.90 13.11
N LEU A 321 20.23 -15.67 12.80
CA LEU A 321 19.62 -16.05 11.53
C LEU A 321 20.10 -15.16 10.37
N GLU A 322 20.44 -13.89 10.62
CA GLU A 322 20.99 -12.98 9.61
C GLU A 322 22.21 -13.53 8.87
N ARG A 323 23.06 -14.24 9.61
CA ARG A 323 24.27 -14.87 9.06
C ARG A 323 24.00 -16.14 8.27
N ARG A 324 22.77 -16.63 8.24
CA ARG A 324 22.38 -17.90 7.62
C ARG A 324 21.55 -17.70 6.37
N PHE A 325 20.81 -16.60 6.31
CA PHE A 325 19.96 -16.25 5.20
C PHE A 325 20.56 -15.15 4.34
N GLN A 326 20.31 -15.23 3.04
CA GLN A 326 20.59 -14.16 2.09
C GLN A 326 19.28 -13.54 1.65
N PRO A 327 18.99 -12.29 2.01
CA PRO A 327 17.79 -11.62 1.53
C PRO A 327 17.84 -11.38 0.02
N VAL A 328 16.74 -11.66 -0.65
CA VAL A 328 16.48 -11.41 -2.07
C VAL A 328 15.23 -10.55 -2.14
N PRO A 329 15.35 -9.24 -2.38
CA PRO A 329 14.21 -8.35 -2.44
C PRO A 329 13.40 -8.62 -3.70
N VAL A 330 12.07 -8.73 -3.54
CA VAL A 330 11.10 -8.95 -4.63
C VAL A 330 10.14 -7.77 -4.64
N SER A 331 10.39 -6.83 -5.54
CA SER A 331 9.56 -5.64 -5.70
C SER A 331 8.26 -5.95 -6.46
N GLU A 332 7.25 -5.08 -6.34
CA GLU A 332 6.06 -5.12 -7.17
C GLU A 332 6.44 -5.00 -8.66
N MET A 333 5.75 -5.73 -9.52
CA MET A 333 5.93 -5.64 -10.97
C MET A 333 5.39 -4.30 -11.50
N THR A 334 6.00 -3.82 -12.58
CA THR A 334 5.42 -2.71 -13.36
C THR A 334 4.18 -3.17 -14.11
N SER A 335 3.31 -2.22 -14.50
CA SER A 335 2.10 -2.49 -15.29
C SER A 335 2.42 -3.25 -16.59
N ALA A 336 3.55 -2.89 -17.24
CA ALA A 336 4.00 -3.58 -18.44
C ALA A 336 4.37 -5.05 -18.18
N GLN A 337 5.08 -5.33 -17.07
CA GLN A 337 5.41 -6.71 -16.67
C GLN A 337 4.16 -7.50 -16.27
N ALA A 338 3.23 -6.86 -15.56
CA ALA A 338 1.95 -7.48 -15.20
C ALA A 338 1.12 -7.85 -16.43
N LEU A 339 1.12 -7.01 -17.46
CA LEU A 339 0.45 -7.31 -18.73
C LEU A 339 1.02 -8.57 -19.41
N GLU A 340 2.35 -8.72 -19.43
CA GLU A 340 2.98 -9.94 -19.95
C GLU A 340 2.57 -11.19 -19.15
N VAL A 341 2.46 -11.08 -17.82
CA VAL A 341 1.96 -12.17 -16.98
C VAL A 341 0.50 -12.49 -17.35
N LEU A 342 -0.36 -11.47 -17.53
CA LEU A 342 -1.76 -11.69 -17.91
C LEU A 342 -1.88 -12.38 -19.28
N ARG A 343 -1.02 -12.05 -20.25
CA ARG A 343 -1.00 -12.73 -21.55
C ARG A 343 -0.77 -14.23 -21.41
N VAL A 344 0.18 -14.63 -20.55
CA VAL A 344 0.43 -16.04 -20.26
C VAL A 344 -0.76 -16.69 -19.53
N GLN A 345 -1.39 -15.97 -18.59
CA GLN A 345 -2.57 -16.48 -17.89
C GLN A 345 -3.79 -16.59 -18.81
N ARG A 346 -3.98 -15.64 -19.73
CA ARG A 346 -5.02 -15.69 -20.77
C ARG A 346 -4.98 -16.99 -21.55
N ASP A 347 -3.79 -17.35 -22.05
CA ASP A 347 -3.62 -18.55 -22.86
C ASP A 347 -4.01 -19.80 -22.06
N ARG A 348 -3.65 -19.84 -20.78
CA ARG A 348 -4.05 -20.89 -19.84
C ARG A 348 -5.56 -20.91 -19.58
N PHE A 349 -6.20 -19.74 -19.40
CA PHE A 349 -7.66 -19.67 -19.21
C PHE A 349 -8.40 -20.11 -20.49
N HIS A 350 -7.90 -19.74 -21.66
CA HIS A 350 -8.44 -20.23 -22.92
C HIS A 350 -8.40 -21.78 -22.99
N GLU A 351 -7.25 -22.39 -22.69
CA GLU A 351 -7.10 -23.86 -22.69
C GLU A 351 -8.01 -24.57 -21.67
N LEU A 352 -8.11 -24.02 -20.45
CA LEU A 352 -8.83 -24.66 -19.37
C LEU A 352 -10.33 -24.35 -19.34
N ARG A 353 -10.75 -23.17 -19.80
CA ARG A 353 -12.11 -22.64 -19.65
C ARG A 353 -12.81 -22.32 -20.95
N GLY A 354 -12.07 -22.22 -22.07
CA GLY A 354 -12.63 -21.93 -23.39
C GLY A 354 -13.14 -20.50 -23.55
N VAL A 355 -12.64 -19.54 -22.73
CA VAL A 355 -12.97 -18.11 -22.81
C VAL A 355 -11.84 -17.36 -23.49
N ASP A 356 -12.16 -16.65 -24.55
CA ASP A 356 -11.23 -15.79 -25.27
C ASP A 356 -11.16 -14.41 -24.61
N VAL A 357 -9.94 -13.86 -24.46
CA VAL A 357 -9.70 -12.50 -23.93
C VAL A 357 -8.74 -11.79 -24.87
N SER A 358 -9.06 -10.59 -25.34
CA SER A 358 -8.16 -9.83 -26.21
C SER A 358 -7.15 -8.99 -25.41
N ASP A 359 -6.14 -8.46 -26.11
CA ASP A 359 -5.15 -7.59 -25.47
C ASP A 359 -5.78 -6.29 -24.93
N GLU A 360 -6.86 -5.80 -25.55
CA GLU A 360 -7.58 -4.60 -25.12
C GLU A 360 -8.19 -4.76 -23.71
N GLU A 361 -8.86 -5.89 -23.43
CA GLU A 361 -9.37 -6.19 -22.11
C GLU A 361 -8.22 -6.35 -21.09
N LEU A 362 -7.11 -7.02 -21.48
CA LEU A 362 -5.96 -7.17 -20.58
C LEU A 362 -5.31 -5.82 -20.22
N GLU A 363 -5.11 -4.94 -21.18
CA GLU A 363 -4.56 -3.59 -20.96
C GLU A 363 -5.50 -2.77 -20.04
N TRP A 364 -6.80 -2.87 -20.29
CA TRP A 364 -7.79 -2.21 -19.44
C TRP A 364 -7.77 -2.75 -18.00
N LEU A 365 -7.71 -4.08 -17.82
CA LEU A 365 -7.66 -4.72 -16.50
C LEU A 365 -6.41 -4.31 -15.72
N VAL A 366 -5.25 -4.24 -16.37
CA VAL A 366 -4.01 -3.77 -15.73
C VAL A 366 -4.12 -2.30 -15.32
N SER A 367 -4.61 -1.45 -16.21
CA SER A 367 -4.81 -0.02 -15.93
C SER A 367 -5.79 0.21 -14.79
N PHE A 368 -6.89 -0.54 -14.77
CA PHE A 368 -7.87 -0.50 -13.69
C PHE A 368 -7.25 -0.97 -12.37
N ALA A 369 -6.54 -2.10 -12.36
CA ALA A 369 -5.91 -2.64 -11.16
C ALA A 369 -4.82 -1.70 -10.60
N GLU A 370 -4.08 -1.00 -11.47
CA GLU A 370 -3.10 0.02 -11.08
C GLU A 370 -3.77 1.19 -10.36
N SER A 371 -4.85 1.70 -10.93
CA SER A 371 -5.53 2.90 -10.46
C SER A 371 -6.36 2.66 -9.19
N PHE A 372 -7.04 1.51 -9.09
CA PHE A 372 -8.09 1.29 -8.10
C PHE A 372 -7.79 0.18 -7.07
N LEU A 373 -6.86 -0.76 -7.35
CA LEU A 373 -6.47 -1.80 -6.40
C LEU A 373 -5.14 -1.47 -5.71
N ARG A 374 -5.07 -0.29 -5.07
CA ARG A 374 -3.84 0.28 -4.49
C ARG A 374 -3.31 -0.47 -3.27
N ASN A 375 -4.18 -1.18 -2.55
CA ASN A 375 -3.82 -1.99 -1.37
C ASN A 375 -3.33 -3.40 -1.73
N ARG A 376 -3.27 -3.74 -3.02
CA ARG A 376 -2.79 -5.01 -3.55
C ARG A 376 -1.63 -4.78 -4.51
N HIS A 377 -0.86 -5.81 -4.79
CA HIS A 377 0.36 -5.71 -5.60
C HIS A 377 0.25 -6.50 -6.91
N PHE A 378 0.90 -5.99 -7.95
CA PHE A 378 1.10 -6.73 -9.18
C PHE A 378 2.09 -7.90 -8.97
N PRO A 379 1.87 -9.05 -9.66
CA PRO A 379 0.83 -9.30 -10.67
C PRO A 379 -0.51 -9.79 -10.08
N ASP A 380 -0.57 -10.18 -8.82
CA ASP A 380 -1.69 -10.87 -8.17
C ASP A 380 -3.02 -10.12 -8.33
N LYS A 381 -3.04 -8.79 -8.08
CA LYS A 381 -4.25 -7.97 -8.22
C LYS A 381 -4.84 -7.99 -9.64
N ALA A 382 -4.02 -8.11 -10.66
CA ALA A 382 -4.50 -8.15 -12.05
C ALA A 382 -4.92 -9.57 -12.47
N ILE A 383 -4.22 -10.60 -11.98
CA ILE A 383 -4.59 -12.00 -12.18
C ILE A 383 -5.95 -12.29 -11.53
N ASP A 384 -6.13 -11.86 -10.29
CA ASP A 384 -7.38 -12.02 -9.52
C ASP A 384 -8.57 -11.37 -10.24
N LEU A 385 -8.36 -10.15 -10.77
CA LEU A 385 -9.38 -9.43 -11.52
C LEU A 385 -9.73 -10.15 -12.83
N LEU A 386 -8.72 -10.61 -13.59
CA LEU A 386 -8.94 -11.39 -14.82
C LEU A 386 -9.71 -12.69 -14.51
N GLU A 387 -9.34 -13.40 -13.44
CA GLU A 387 -9.99 -14.65 -13.05
C GLU A 387 -11.47 -14.42 -12.70
N GLN A 388 -11.78 -13.33 -12.00
CA GLN A 388 -13.16 -12.96 -11.70
C GLN A 388 -13.95 -12.62 -12.95
N CYS A 389 -13.39 -11.85 -13.89
CA CYS A 389 -14.03 -11.50 -15.16
C CYS A 389 -14.30 -12.75 -16.01
N VAL A 390 -13.32 -13.65 -16.12
CA VAL A 390 -13.48 -14.94 -16.83
C VAL A 390 -14.56 -15.80 -16.14
N GLY A 391 -14.56 -15.84 -14.80
CA GLY A 391 -15.57 -16.55 -14.03
C GLY A 391 -16.99 -16.03 -14.30
N HIS A 392 -17.15 -14.70 -14.34
CA HIS A 392 -18.43 -14.05 -14.65
C HIS A 392 -18.90 -14.36 -16.07
N ALA A 393 -18.02 -14.21 -17.06
CA ALA A 393 -18.32 -14.54 -18.45
C ALA A 393 -18.78 -16.01 -18.63
N MET A 394 -18.16 -16.95 -17.89
CA MET A 394 -18.58 -18.36 -17.90
C MET A 394 -19.98 -18.54 -17.32
N VAL A 395 -20.34 -17.85 -16.24
CA VAL A 395 -21.69 -17.94 -15.62
C VAL A 395 -22.73 -17.42 -16.60
N ASP A 396 -22.42 -16.36 -17.34
CA ASP A 396 -23.32 -15.77 -18.36
C ASP A 396 -23.31 -16.53 -19.70
N GLY A 397 -22.51 -17.60 -19.81
CA GLY A 397 -22.42 -18.45 -21.02
C GLY A 397 -21.68 -17.78 -22.18
N GLN A 398 -20.85 -16.77 -21.90
CA GLN A 398 -20.04 -16.08 -22.89
C GLN A 398 -18.78 -16.93 -23.21
N SER A 399 -18.42 -17.04 -24.48
CA SER A 399 -17.18 -17.67 -24.94
C SER A 399 -16.04 -16.67 -25.14
N ARG A 400 -16.33 -15.38 -25.02
CA ARG A 400 -15.40 -14.28 -25.13
C ARG A 400 -15.69 -13.24 -24.05
N LEU A 401 -14.66 -12.82 -23.37
CA LEU A 401 -14.73 -11.71 -22.42
C LEU A 401 -14.81 -10.39 -23.20
N ASP A 402 -15.75 -9.54 -22.86
CA ASP A 402 -15.86 -8.19 -23.42
C ASP A 402 -15.57 -7.12 -22.34
N LEU A 403 -15.33 -5.91 -22.81
CA LEU A 403 -14.96 -4.79 -21.95
C LEU A 403 -16.10 -4.40 -20.98
N GLU A 404 -17.37 -4.57 -21.39
CA GLU A 404 -18.54 -4.26 -20.54
C GLU A 404 -18.58 -5.19 -19.33
N THR A 405 -18.33 -6.47 -19.53
CA THR A 405 -18.22 -7.47 -18.45
C THR A 405 -17.05 -7.14 -17.53
N CYS A 406 -15.87 -6.79 -18.10
CA CYS A 406 -14.72 -6.36 -17.30
C CYS A 406 -15.04 -5.17 -16.42
N GLN A 407 -15.70 -4.15 -16.98
CA GLN A 407 -16.10 -2.94 -16.25
C GLN A 407 -17.09 -3.25 -15.13
N THR A 408 -18.08 -4.08 -15.40
CA THR A 408 -19.10 -4.47 -14.42
C THR A 408 -18.45 -5.19 -13.23
N VAL A 409 -17.67 -6.23 -13.48
CA VAL A 409 -17.01 -7.03 -12.45
C VAL A 409 -16.01 -6.19 -11.64
N ALA A 410 -15.20 -5.38 -12.32
CA ALA A 410 -14.21 -4.54 -11.67
C ALA A 410 -14.84 -3.48 -10.75
N GLN A 411 -15.94 -2.88 -11.19
CA GLN A 411 -16.68 -1.89 -10.40
C GLN A 411 -17.40 -2.50 -9.20
N GLU A 412 -17.94 -3.70 -9.36
CA GLU A 412 -18.52 -4.46 -8.24
C GLU A 412 -17.45 -4.82 -7.20
N LEU A 413 -16.26 -5.24 -7.66
CA LEU A 413 -15.15 -5.62 -6.80
C LEU A 413 -14.70 -4.48 -5.89
N VAL A 414 -14.52 -3.28 -6.43
CA VAL A 414 -14.08 -2.11 -5.66
C VAL A 414 -15.25 -1.35 -5.05
N GLY A 415 -16.49 -1.64 -5.46
CA GLY A 415 -17.69 -0.90 -5.09
C GLY A 415 -17.74 0.50 -5.71
N MET A 416 -17.09 0.67 -6.87
CA MET A 416 -17.12 1.90 -7.65
C MET A 416 -18.51 2.11 -8.27
N PRO A 417 -19.03 3.33 -8.35
CA PRO A 417 -20.31 3.58 -8.95
C PRO A 417 -20.31 3.35 -10.46
N LEU A 418 -21.20 2.47 -10.94
CA LEU A 418 -21.58 2.39 -12.34
C LEU A 418 -22.47 3.58 -12.72
N GLY A 419 -22.36 4.10 -13.95
CA GLY A 419 -23.22 5.17 -14.43
C GLY A 419 -23.06 6.46 -13.62
N VAL A 420 -21.84 6.97 -13.53
CA VAL A 420 -21.46 8.16 -12.73
C VAL A 420 -22.38 9.35 -13.03
N GLU A 421 -22.68 9.61 -14.30
CA GLU A 421 -23.48 10.76 -14.70
C GLU A 421 -24.91 10.70 -14.16
N GLU A 422 -25.56 9.53 -14.24
CA GLU A 422 -26.90 9.34 -13.66
C GLU A 422 -26.90 9.45 -12.12
N ARG A 423 -25.82 9.00 -11.50
CA ARG A 423 -25.67 9.08 -10.03
C ARG A 423 -25.43 10.50 -9.58
N LEU A 424 -24.63 11.27 -10.31
CA LEU A 424 -24.44 12.70 -10.06
C LEU A 424 -25.73 13.50 -10.26
N GLN A 425 -26.53 13.15 -11.27
CA GLN A 425 -27.87 13.77 -11.42
C GLN A 425 -28.80 13.45 -10.26
N ARG A 426 -28.82 12.20 -9.80
CA ARG A 426 -29.56 11.83 -8.58
C ARG A 426 -29.08 12.57 -7.35
N LEU A 427 -27.75 12.71 -7.19
CA LEU A 427 -27.14 13.47 -6.10
C LEU A 427 -27.53 14.94 -6.18
N ARG A 428 -27.50 15.56 -7.37
CA ARG A 428 -27.93 16.94 -7.59
C ARG A 428 -29.36 17.18 -7.10
N VAL A 429 -30.29 16.31 -7.52
CA VAL A 429 -31.70 16.42 -7.11
C VAL A 429 -31.83 16.31 -5.58
N ARG A 430 -31.15 15.36 -4.96
CA ARG A 430 -31.19 15.18 -3.51
C ARG A 430 -30.55 16.33 -2.73
N LEU A 431 -29.41 16.85 -3.16
CA LEU A 431 -28.76 18.00 -2.53
C LEU A 431 -29.65 19.25 -2.57
N THR A 432 -30.34 19.48 -3.71
CA THR A 432 -31.28 20.58 -3.85
C THR A 432 -32.51 20.39 -2.97
N GLN A 433 -33.02 19.16 -2.82
CA GLN A 433 -34.16 18.86 -1.97
C GLN A 433 -33.87 19.03 -0.48
N VAL A 434 -32.64 18.71 -0.07
CA VAL A 434 -32.24 18.76 1.35
C VAL A 434 -31.77 20.15 1.77
N GLY A 435 -31.25 20.95 0.83
CA GLY A 435 -30.84 22.33 1.08
C GLY A 435 -29.70 22.52 2.08
N VAL A 436 -28.86 21.49 2.31
CA VAL A 436 -27.71 21.56 3.21
C VAL A 436 -26.57 22.38 2.61
N LEU A 437 -26.44 22.34 1.28
CA LEU A 437 -25.47 23.12 0.52
C LEU A 437 -26.21 24.18 -0.31
N SER A 438 -25.60 25.32 -0.49
CA SER A 438 -26.07 26.29 -1.47
C SER A 438 -26.06 25.70 -2.88
N ALA A 439 -26.82 26.28 -3.82
CA ALA A 439 -26.82 25.81 -5.19
C ALA A 439 -25.43 25.91 -5.84
N GLU A 440 -24.63 26.90 -5.43
CA GLU A 440 -23.26 27.13 -5.87
C GLU A 440 -22.33 26.05 -5.32
N ASP A 441 -22.34 25.81 -3.99
CA ASP A 441 -21.53 24.78 -3.34
C ASP A 441 -21.87 23.38 -3.85
N ALA A 442 -23.14 23.07 -4.04
CA ALA A 442 -23.58 21.81 -4.62
C ALA A 442 -23.10 21.65 -6.07
N GLY A 443 -23.09 22.73 -6.85
CA GLY A 443 -22.56 22.75 -8.21
C GLY A 443 -21.08 22.45 -8.24
N GLU A 444 -20.27 23.14 -7.43
CA GLU A 444 -18.83 22.93 -7.31
C GLU A 444 -18.47 21.50 -6.90
N LEU A 445 -19.17 20.95 -5.90
CA LEU A 445 -18.99 19.57 -5.48
C LEU A 445 -19.27 18.58 -6.62
N LEU A 446 -20.38 18.78 -7.34
CA LEU A 446 -20.76 17.89 -8.44
C LEU A 446 -19.81 17.96 -9.62
N ASP A 447 -19.32 19.15 -9.96
CA ASP A 447 -18.33 19.34 -11.02
C ASP A 447 -16.99 18.67 -10.63
N ARG A 448 -16.59 18.82 -9.38
CA ARG A 448 -15.39 18.10 -8.87
C ARG A 448 -15.55 16.59 -8.93
N LEU A 449 -16.68 16.05 -8.48
CA LEU A 449 -16.96 14.63 -8.51
C LEU A 449 -17.07 14.09 -9.96
N ALA A 450 -17.62 14.87 -10.89
CA ALA A 450 -17.67 14.48 -12.29
C ALA A 450 -16.26 14.30 -12.91
N LEU A 451 -15.32 15.14 -12.52
CA LEU A 451 -13.92 15.03 -12.95
C LEU A 451 -13.20 13.85 -12.31
N THR A 452 -13.32 13.69 -10.99
CA THR A 452 -12.51 12.70 -10.22
C THR A 452 -13.03 11.28 -10.35
N VAL A 453 -14.35 11.09 -10.27
CA VAL A 453 -14.96 9.76 -10.42
C VAL A 453 -15.07 9.36 -11.89
N GLY A 454 -15.09 10.32 -12.82
CA GLY A 454 -15.14 10.12 -14.27
C GLY A 454 -13.80 9.76 -14.93
N SER A 455 -12.75 9.45 -14.18
CA SER A 455 -11.40 9.09 -14.67
C SER A 455 -10.64 10.22 -15.37
N HIS A 456 -11.00 11.48 -15.14
CA HIS A 456 -10.30 12.65 -15.67
C HIS A 456 -9.53 13.43 -14.59
N ASP A 457 -9.20 12.77 -13.48
CA ASP A 457 -8.52 13.43 -12.38
C ASP A 457 -7.05 13.72 -12.71
N PHE A 458 -6.65 14.96 -12.55
CA PHE A 458 -5.26 15.41 -12.70
C PHE A 458 -4.36 15.03 -11.51
N SER A 459 -4.95 14.52 -10.43
CA SER A 459 -4.25 14.20 -9.19
C SER A 459 -4.89 12.99 -8.49
N PRO A 460 -4.78 11.79 -9.08
CA PRO A 460 -5.47 10.59 -8.60
C PRO A 460 -5.05 10.14 -7.20
N ASP A 461 -3.94 10.69 -6.69
CA ASP A 461 -3.46 10.42 -5.33
C ASP A 461 -4.17 11.23 -4.25
N ARG A 462 -5.16 12.07 -4.59
CA ARG A 462 -5.91 12.92 -3.66
C ARG A 462 -7.35 12.44 -3.54
N PRO A 463 -8.05 12.77 -2.42
CA PRO A 463 -9.48 12.46 -2.29
C PRO A 463 -10.30 13.00 -3.45
N ASN A 464 -11.33 12.27 -3.85
CA ASN A 464 -12.25 12.66 -4.94
C ASN A 464 -12.85 14.05 -4.71
N ALA A 465 -13.26 14.34 -3.48
CA ALA A 465 -13.62 15.68 -3.05
C ALA A 465 -13.34 15.83 -1.55
N VAL A 466 -13.06 17.05 -1.11
CA VAL A 466 -12.88 17.39 0.30
C VAL A 466 -13.78 18.58 0.63
N LEU A 467 -14.69 18.38 1.57
CA LEU A 467 -15.56 19.43 2.10
C LEU A 467 -15.12 19.77 3.52
N LEU A 468 -15.03 21.04 3.85
CA LEU A 468 -14.87 21.51 5.24
C LEU A 468 -16.13 22.27 5.64
N LEU A 469 -16.92 21.65 6.50
CA LEU A 469 -18.16 22.22 7.02
C LEU A 469 -17.87 22.93 8.36
N ILE A 470 -18.20 24.20 8.45
CA ILE A 470 -17.90 25.04 9.63
C ILE A 470 -19.19 25.55 10.27
N GLY A 471 -19.26 25.55 11.59
CA GLY A 471 -20.41 26.06 12.35
C GLY A 471 -21.69 25.27 12.10
N ASP A 472 -22.77 25.93 11.73
CA ASP A 472 -24.09 25.31 11.52
C ASP A 472 -24.05 24.24 10.42
N ALA A 473 -23.22 24.41 9.37
CA ALA A 473 -23.04 23.40 8.33
C ALA A 473 -22.47 22.09 8.87
N ALA A 474 -21.67 22.12 9.93
CA ALA A 474 -21.06 20.92 10.53
C ALA A 474 -22.10 19.95 11.12
N ALA A 475 -23.25 20.45 11.60
CA ALA A 475 -24.33 19.64 12.12
C ALA A 475 -24.92 18.69 11.07
N HIS A 476 -24.84 19.05 9.80
CA HIS A 476 -25.39 18.31 8.68
C HIS A 476 -24.40 17.31 8.04
N ALA A 477 -23.17 17.19 8.55
CA ALA A 477 -22.13 16.36 7.97
C ALA A 477 -22.54 14.89 7.77
N THR A 478 -23.25 14.31 8.74
CA THR A 478 -23.71 12.91 8.65
C THR A 478 -24.77 12.72 7.59
N THR A 479 -25.72 13.66 7.51
CA THR A 479 -26.79 13.66 6.51
C THR A 479 -26.19 13.78 5.11
N LEU A 480 -25.29 14.75 4.91
CA LEU A 480 -24.60 14.96 3.65
C LEU A 480 -23.77 13.73 3.24
N ALA A 481 -23.03 13.13 4.20
CA ALA A 481 -22.28 11.91 3.96
C ALA A 481 -23.17 10.75 3.53
N GLY A 482 -24.30 10.57 4.20
CA GLY A 482 -25.29 9.53 3.83
C GLY A 482 -25.86 9.73 2.44
N LEU A 483 -26.17 10.98 2.06
CA LEU A 483 -26.68 11.33 0.73
C LEU A 483 -25.65 11.05 -0.38
N ILE A 484 -24.40 11.51 -0.16
CA ILE A 484 -23.31 11.27 -1.10
C ILE A 484 -23.06 9.77 -1.25
N SER A 485 -22.95 9.05 -0.12
CA SER A 485 -22.72 7.61 -0.11
C SER A 485 -23.81 6.82 -0.80
N ASP A 486 -25.08 7.14 -0.54
CA ASP A 486 -26.20 6.44 -1.16
C ASP A 486 -26.29 6.72 -2.66
N ALA A 487 -26.10 7.97 -3.05
CA ALA A 487 -26.17 8.35 -4.45
C ALA A 487 -25.00 7.81 -5.27
N LEU A 488 -23.75 7.97 -4.78
CA LEU A 488 -22.56 7.56 -5.51
C LEU A 488 -22.24 6.08 -5.34
N PHE A 489 -22.26 5.57 -4.09
CA PHE A 489 -21.77 4.24 -3.77
C PHE A 489 -22.89 3.21 -3.56
N GLY A 490 -24.15 3.63 -3.75
CA GLY A 490 -25.32 2.75 -3.71
C GLY A 490 -25.74 2.28 -2.31
N SER A 491 -25.13 2.83 -1.25
CA SER A 491 -25.49 2.50 0.14
C SER A 491 -25.12 3.63 1.10
N ALA A 492 -26.09 4.12 1.86
CA ALA A 492 -25.87 5.06 2.95
C ALA A 492 -24.97 4.51 4.09
N GLN A 493 -24.70 3.20 4.11
CA GLN A 493 -23.84 2.56 5.11
C GLN A 493 -22.35 2.66 4.77
N ARG A 494 -22.00 3.09 3.56
CA ARG A 494 -20.61 3.33 3.16
C ARG A 494 -20.08 4.67 3.68
N VAL A 495 -20.30 4.93 4.97
CA VAL A 495 -19.82 6.10 5.70
C VAL A 495 -18.88 5.64 6.80
N ILE A 496 -17.65 6.16 6.77
CA ILE A 496 -16.66 5.94 7.82
C ILE A 496 -16.57 7.22 8.64
N SER A 497 -16.94 7.18 9.92
CA SER A 497 -16.89 8.34 10.81
C SER A 497 -15.72 8.20 11.79
N ILE A 498 -14.88 9.24 11.84
CA ILE A 498 -13.77 9.41 12.77
C ILE A 498 -14.03 10.69 13.55
N ASP A 499 -14.20 10.59 14.88
CA ASP A 499 -14.42 11.76 15.74
C ASP A 499 -13.14 12.11 16.49
N LEU A 500 -12.59 13.29 16.20
CA LEU A 500 -11.34 13.77 16.78
C LEU A 500 -11.53 14.49 18.12
N ALA A 501 -12.76 14.75 18.59
CA ALA A 501 -13.00 15.37 19.90
C ALA A 501 -12.42 14.54 21.05
N GLY A 502 -12.32 13.22 20.89
CA GLY A 502 -11.69 12.32 21.86
C GLY A 502 -10.16 12.32 21.85
N TYR A 503 -9.51 13.12 21.00
CA TYR A 503 -8.07 13.13 20.76
C TYR A 503 -7.42 14.47 21.19
N MET A 504 -7.95 15.10 22.25
CA MET A 504 -7.45 16.38 22.76
C MET A 504 -6.04 16.29 23.36
N ASN A 505 -5.70 15.15 23.96
CA ASN A 505 -4.38 14.90 24.51
C ASN A 505 -3.52 14.20 23.46
N GLN A 506 -2.25 14.59 23.34
CA GLN A 506 -1.28 13.95 22.47
C GLN A 506 -0.72 12.67 23.13
N ASP A 507 -1.62 11.77 23.54
CA ASP A 507 -1.26 10.53 24.22
C ASP A 507 -1.00 9.41 23.21
N GLU A 508 -0.05 8.52 23.52
CA GLU A 508 0.19 7.30 22.73
C GLU A 508 -1.09 6.46 22.57
N SER A 509 -1.97 6.48 23.58
CA SER A 509 -3.27 5.79 23.52
C SER A 509 -4.22 6.36 22.47
N ALA A 510 -4.14 7.67 22.23
CA ALA A 510 -4.95 8.34 21.19
C ALA A 510 -4.44 7.99 19.80
N LEU A 511 -3.11 8.03 19.56
CA LEU A 511 -2.50 7.58 18.32
C LEU A 511 -2.80 6.11 18.03
N THR A 512 -2.71 5.25 19.04
CA THR A 512 -3.04 3.83 18.94
C THR A 512 -4.49 3.58 18.50
N ARG A 513 -5.44 4.37 19.00
CA ARG A 513 -6.85 4.26 18.57
C ARG A 513 -7.06 4.68 17.12
N LEU A 514 -6.34 5.68 16.65
CA LEU A 514 -6.46 6.17 15.28
C LEU A 514 -5.70 5.28 14.30
N LEU A 515 -4.41 5.04 14.56
CA LEU A 515 -3.48 4.38 13.63
C LEU A 515 -3.28 2.88 13.89
N GLY A 516 -3.79 2.37 15.01
CA GLY A 516 -3.53 1.00 15.46
C GLY A 516 -2.35 0.90 16.43
N MET A 517 -2.13 -0.29 16.98
CA MET A 517 -1.06 -0.56 17.93
C MET A 517 0.23 -0.92 17.19
N PRO A 518 1.38 -0.33 17.54
CA PRO A 518 2.67 -0.73 16.96
C PRO A 518 3.00 -2.19 17.29
N TYR A 519 3.78 -2.84 16.42
CA TYR A 519 4.27 -4.18 16.68
C TYR A 519 5.07 -4.27 18.00
N GLY A 520 4.92 -5.39 18.70
CA GLY A 520 5.62 -5.66 19.96
C GLY A 520 4.79 -5.43 21.23
N TYR A 521 3.62 -4.82 21.14
CA TYR A 521 2.68 -4.72 22.25
C TYR A 521 1.75 -5.94 22.32
N VAL A 522 1.39 -6.36 23.53
CA VAL A 522 0.45 -7.48 23.72
C VAL A 522 -0.93 -7.08 23.16
N GLY A 523 -1.42 -7.83 22.16
CA GLY A 523 -2.70 -7.54 21.51
C GLY A 523 -2.60 -6.66 20.27
N ALA A 524 -1.40 -6.32 19.78
CA ALA A 524 -1.23 -5.53 18.56
C ALA A 524 -1.92 -6.16 17.33
N ASP A 525 -1.91 -7.48 17.22
CA ASP A 525 -2.55 -8.22 16.13
C ASP A 525 -4.09 -8.15 16.17
N LEU A 526 -4.68 -7.77 17.32
CA LEU A 526 -6.13 -7.67 17.53
C LEU A 526 -6.63 -6.22 17.53
N SER A 527 -5.73 -5.23 17.64
CA SER A 527 -6.07 -3.82 17.72
C SER A 527 -6.06 -3.17 16.35
N GLN A 528 -7.23 -3.12 15.71
CA GLN A 528 -7.39 -2.35 14.47
C GLN A 528 -7.61 -0.86 14.78
N GLY A 529 -6.77 0.01 14.21
CA GLY A 529 -6.98 1.46 14.23
C GLY A 529 -8.20 1.87 13.39
N GLN A 530 -8.75 3.05 13.68
CA GLN A 530 -9.92 3.53 12.92
C GLN A 530 -9.61 3.73 11.43
N VAL A 531 -8.38 4.14 11.08
CA VAL A 531 -7.97 4.33 9.68
C VAL A 531 -7.87 3.01 8.88
N GLN A 532 -7.68 1.87 9.54
CA GLN A 532 -7.60 0.57 8.86
C GLN A 532 -8.94 0.15 8.24
N ARG A 533 -10.06 0.75 8.67
CA ARG A 533 -11.37 0.54 8.04
C ARG A 533 -11.42 1.06 6.60
N LEU A 534 -10.57 2.03 6.24
CA LEU A 534 -10.46 2.57 4.89
C LEU A 534 -10.02 1.51 3.87
N ALA A 535 -9.15 0.56 4.28
CA ALA A 535 -8.71 -0.53 3.40
C ALA A 535 -9.86 -1.45 2.97
N SER A 536 -10.88 -1.61 3.83
CA SER A 536 -12.03 -2.48 3.53
C SER A 536 -13.11 -1.80 2.70
N GLN A 537 -13.13 -0.45 2.67
CA GLN A 537 -14.14 0.35 1.96
C GLN A 537 -13.50 1.58 1.31
N PRO A 538 -12.68 1.42 0.27
CA PRO A 538 -11.99 2.55 -0.37
C PRO A 538 -12.99 3.56 -0.97
N TRP A 539 -14.04 3.09 -1.66
CA TRP A 539 -15.11 3.93 -2.19
C TRP A 539 -16.17 4.17 -1.11
N SER A 540 -15.95 5.22 -0.32
CA SER A 540 -16.81 5.57 0.82
C SER A 540 -16.80 7.08 1.06
N THR A 541 -17.72 7.56 1.89
CA THR A 541 -17.65 8.92 2.43
C THR A 541 -17.01 8.88 3.81
N VAL A 542 -15.89 9.58 3.98
CA VAL A 542 -15.15 9.65 5.23
C VAL A 542 -15.49 10.95 5.95
N VAL A 543 -16.09 10.87 7.13
CA VAL A 543 -16.43 12.04 7.95
C VAL A 543 -15.42 12.13 9.09
N ILE A 544 -14.60 13.18 9.09
CA ILE A 544 -13.64 13.47 10.16
C ILE A 544 -14.18 14.66 10.95
N ARG A 545 -14.65 14.40 12.16
CA ARG A 545 -15.34 15.40 12.98
C ARG A 545 -14.39 16.10 13.93
N ASN A 546 -14.75 17.36 14.25
CA ASN A 546 -14.13 18.14 15.31
C ASN A 546 -12.63 18.35 15.12
N VAL A 547 -12.22 18.68 13.88
CA VAL A 547 -10.79 18.92 13.56
C VAL A 547 -10.23 20.13 14.29
N ASP A 548 -11.07 21.05 14.76
CA ASP A 548 -10.73 22.22 15.58
C ASP A 548 -10.59 21.92 17.08
N ARG A 549 -11.01 20.71 17.52
CA ARG A 549 -11.03 20.31 18.93
C ARG A 549 -10.01 19.23 19.29
N CYS A 550 -9.15 18.86 18.37
CA CYS A 550 -8.09 17.89 18.63
C CYS A 550 -6.71 18.54 18.79
N GLY A 551 -5.72 17.78 19.23
CA GLY A 551 -4.33 18.25 19.31
C GLY A 551 -3.73 18.49 17.92
N SER A 552 -2.78 19.44 17.82
CA SER A 552 -2.15 19.82 16.53
C SER A 552 -1.58 18.63 15.75
N LEU A 553 -1.03 17.63 16.45
CA LEU A 553 -0.51 16.41 15.81
C LEU A 553 -1.58 15.70 14.97
N PHE A 554 -2.83 15.64 15.43
CA PHE A 554 -3.90 14.97 14.69
C PHE A 554 -4.39 15.82 13.52
N VAL A 555 -4.37 17.15 13.67
CA VAL A 555 -4.65 18.08 12.56
C VAL A 555 -3.60 17.91 11.47
N ASP A 556 -2.31 17.87 11.83
CA ASP A 556 -1.21 17.67 10.89
C ASP A 556 -1.32 16.30 10.17
N LEU A 557 -1.66 15.23 10.91
CA LEU A 557 -1.90 13.91 10.31
C LEU A 557 -3.04 13.92 9.28
N VAL A 558 -4.14 14.61 9.58
CA VAL A 558 -5.26 14.75 8.64
C VAL A 558 -4.84 15.60 7.44
N ALA A 559 -4.17 16.72 7.66
CA ALA A 559 -3.70 17.60 6.60
C ALA A 559 -2.72 16.90 5.65
N ASP A 560 -1.77 16.13 6.22
CA ASP A 560 -0.84 15.33 5.44
C ASP A 560 -1.55 14.22 4.65
N ALA A 561 -2.54 13.57 5.26
CA ALA A 561 -3.32 12.53 4.57
C ALA A 561 -4.14 13.10 3.41
N LEU A 562 -4.72 14.31 3.54
CA LEU A 562 -5.42 14.97 2.43
C LEU A 562 -4.49 15.29 1.25
N VAL A 563 -3.23 15.66 1.54
CA VAL A 563 -2.25 16.01 0.50
C VAL A 563 -1.63 14.78 -0.14
N SER A 564 -1.35 13.74 0.66
CA SER A 564 -0.70 12.48 0.21
C SER A 564 -1.70 11.42 -0.24
N GLY A 565 -2.99 11.58 0.05
CA GLY A 565 -4.07 10.64 -0.26
C GLY A 565 -4.13 9.40 0.63
N HIS A 566 -3.32 9.32 1.69
CA HIS A 566 -3.31 8.16 2.59
C HIS A 566 -2.88 8.52 4.01
N PHE A 567 -3.35 7.76 4.98
CA PHE A 567 -2.76 7.67 6.30
C PHE A 567 -1.70 6.57 6.32
N THR A 568 -0.64 6.74 7.10
CA THR A 568 0.29 5.65 7.42
C THR A 568 -0.07 5.11 8.79
N ASP A 569 -0.48 3.84 8.87
CA ASP A 569 -0.85 3.22 10.14
C ASP A 569 0.38 2.89 11.02
N ALA A 570 0.14 2.40 12.24
CA ALA A 570 1.21 2.06 13.17
C ALA A 570 2.14 0.91 12.69
N HIS A 571 1.72 0.17 11.67
CA HIS A 571 2.49 -0.88 11.03
C HIS A 571 3.28 -0.40 9.81
N GLY A 572 3.15 0.88 9.44
CA GLY A 572 3.76 1.46 8.25
C GLY A 572 2.99 1.19 6.95
N ALA A 573 1.79 0.57 7.05
CA ALA A 573 0.94 0.34 5.88
C ALA A 573 0.16 1.60 5.51
N LYS A 574 0.00 1.84 4.22
CA LYS A 574 -0.75 2.98 3.69
C LYS A 574 -2.24 2.66 3.66
N GLN A 575 -3.04 3.52 4.29
CA GLN A 575 -4.49 3.46 4.30
C GLN A 575 -5.04 4.59 3.44
N TYR A 576 -5.41 4.28 2.19
CA TYR A 576 -5.76 5.26 1.18
C TYR A 576 -7.14 5.89 1.43
N ILE A 577 -7.21 7.23 1.22
CA ILE A 577 -8.44 8.02 1.20
C ILE A 577 -8.67 8.68 -0.17
N SER A 578 -7.80 8.41 -1.13
CA SER A 578 -7.86 9.00 -2.47
C SER A 578 -9.14 8.65 -3.22
N ASP A 579 -9.70 7.47 -3.00
CA ASP A 579 -10.95 7.03 -3.63
C ASP A 579 -12.20 7.49 -2.85
N ALA A 580 -12.02 8.15 -1.71
CA ALA A 580 -13.10 8.59 -0.84
C ALA A 580 -13.54 10.04 -1.13
N VAL A 581 -14.77 10.37 -0.72
CA VAL A 581 -15.20 11.75 -0.49
C VAL A 581 -14.99 12.07 0.99
N VAL A 582 -14.21 13.10 1.29
CA VAL A 582 -13.86 13.45 2.67
C VAL A 582 -14.67 14.66 3.12
N ILE A 583 -15.31 14.56 4.28
CA ILE A 583 -16.03 15.64 4.92
C ILE A 583 -15.37 15.92 6.27
N LEU A 584 -14.81 17.10 6.42
CA LEU A 584 -14.26 17.60 7.68
C LEU A 584 -15.28 18.47 8.40
N THR A 585 -15.32 18.46 9.72
CA THR A 585 -16.16 19.39 10.48
C THR A 585 -15.36 20.17 11.51
N ALA A 586 -15.68 21.46 11.62
CA ALA A 586 -15.21 22.36 12.66
C ALA A 586 -16.40 23.14 13.25
N GLU A 587 -16.54 23.13 14.57
CA GLU A 587 -17.68 23.79 15.24
C GLU A 587 -17.44 25.26 15.53
N THR A 588 -16.19 25.68 15.68
CA THR A 588 -15.86 27.04 16.09
C THR A 588 -15.18 27.85 15.00
N LEU A 589 -15.69 29.06 14.75
CA LEU A 589 -15.04 30.08 13.94
C LEU A 589 -13.86 30.77 14.68
N ARG A 590 -13.43 30.26 15.87
CA ARG A 590 -12.36 30.85 16.65
C ARG A 590 -11.26 29.84 16.94
N PRO A 591 -10.01 30.06 16.52
CA PRO A 591 -8.88 29.26 16.95
C PRO A 591 -8.70 29.39 18.45
N GLN A 592 -8.68 28.27 19.19
CA GLN A 592 -8.35 28.24 20.61
C GLN A 592 -6.88 28.66 20.77
N GLY A 593 -6.64 29.90 21.14
CA GLY A 593 -5.28 30.35 21.47
C GLY A 593 -5.01 31.84 21.32
N SER A 594 -5.79 32.60 20.59
CA SER A 594 -5.59 34.04 20.49
C SER A 594 -6.34 34.80 21.57
N ARG A 595 -5.73 34.93 22.75
CA ARG A 595 -6.05 36.03 23.67
C ARG A 595 -5.56 37.33 23.04
N GLN A 596 -6.31 37.88 22.12
CA GLN A 596 -6.16 39.29 21.78
C GLN A 596 -6.93 40.13 22.81
N LEU A 597 -6.18 40.66 23.76
CA LEU A 597 -6.57 41.81 24.53
C LEU A 597 -6.47 43.05 23.63
N GLY A 598 -7.59 43.52 23.12
CA GLY A 598 -7.66 44.74 22.34
C GLY A 598 -8.83 44.73 21.37
N PHE A 599 -9.69 45.75 21.46
CA PHE A 599 -10.76 46.04 20.53
C PHE A 599 -10.19 46.29 19.12
N VAL A 600 -10.20 45.29 18.26
CA VAL A 600 -10.14 45.48 16.81
C VAL A 600 -11.47 44.97 16.29
N GLN A 601 -12.40 45.88 16.04
CA GLN A 601 -13.44 45.65 15.04
C GLN A 601 -12.72 45.48 13.69
N THR A 602 -12.41 44.28 13.33
CA THR A 602 -12.17 43.96 11.91
C THR A 602 -13.54 43.97 11.25
N ASP A 603 -13.78 44.97 10.40
CA ASP A 603 -14.79 44.86 9.37
C ASP A 603 -14.57 43.52 8.66
N VAL A 604 -15.39 42.54 8.97
CA VAL A 604 -15.35 41.22 8.30
C VAL A 604 -16.00 41.43 6.94
N ALA A 605 -15.19 41.82 5.99
CA ALA A 605 -15.54 41.72 4.60
C ALA A 605 -15.72 40.21 4.31
N ASP A 606 -16.89 39.85 3.86
CA ASP A 606 -17.29 38.56 3.31
C ASP A 606 -17.03 37.31 4.22
N PRO A 607 -18.06 36.64 4.73
CA PRO A 607 -17.94 35.42 5.54
C PRO A 607 -17.15 34.30 4.87
N SER A 608 -17.17 34.20 3.53
CA SER A 608 -16.45 33.20 2.76
C SER A 608 -14.92 33.37 2.90
N VAL A 609 -14.41 34.59 2.82
CA VAL A 609 -12.99 34.90 3.00
C VAL A 609 -12.51 34.60 4.42
N ALA A 610 -13.38 34.80 5.42
CA ALA A 610 -13.08 34.46 6.81
C ALA A 610 -12.98 32.94 7.01
N ALA A 611 -13.86 32.18 6.36
CA ALA A 611 -13.89 30.73 6.41
C ALA A 611 -12.66 30.09 5.72
N GLU A 612 -12.26 30.62 4.56
CA GLU A 612 -11.03 30.18 3.86
C GLU A 612 -9.76 30.45 4.68
N ARG A 613 -9.69 31.60 5.36
CA ARG A 613 -8.57 31.90 6.27
C ARG A 613 -8.54 30.94 7.46
N LEU A 614 -9.69 30.64 8.02
CA LEU A 614 -9.79 29.66 9.11
C LEU A 614 -9.35 28.27 8.65
N ALA A 615 -9.74 27.86 7.46
CA ALA A 615 -9.29 26.59 6.87
C ALA A 615 -7.77 26.55 6.72
N ALA A 616 -7.17 27.67 6.24
CA ALA A 616 -5.72 27.79 6.10
C ALA A 616 -4.97 27.80 7.43
N ASP A 617 -5.55 28.44 8.45
CA ASP A 617 -4.99 28.49 9.81
C ASP A 617 -5.11 27.12 10.51
N LEU A 618 -6.16 26.37 10.23
CA LEU A 618 -6.42 25.06 10.85
C LEU A 618 -5.60 23.95 10.17
N LEU A 619 -5.70 23.80 8.85
CA LEU A 619 -5.15 22.67 8.09
C LEU A 619 -3.82 22.99 7.40
N GLY A 620 -3.37 24.24 7.46
CA GLY A 620 -2.27 24.74 6.66
C GLY A 620 -2.67 25.01 5.20
N GLN A 621 -1.92 25.87 4.53
CA GLN A 621 -2.28 26.38 3.19
C GLN A 621 -2.40 25.28 2.11
N ARG A 622 -1.64 24.19 2.22
CA ARG A 622 -1.64 23.13 1.19
C ARG A 622 -2.91 22.28 1.25
N ALA A 623 -3.31 21.85 2.45
CA ALA A 623 -4.52 21.05 2.64
C ALA A 623 -5.79 21.91 2.48
N ALA A 624 -5.79 23.15 2.97
CA ALA A 624 -6.92 24.07 2.84
C ALA A 624 -7.30 24.34 1.36
N ARG A 625 -6.33 24.40 0.44
CA ARG A 625 -6.59 24.55 -1.00
C ARG A 625 -7.29 23.35 -1.65
N LEU A 626 -7.33 22.21 -0.98
CA LEU A 626 -8.03 21.02 -1.45
C LEU A 626 -9.49 21.01 -0.97
N CYS A 627 -9.80 21.83 0.04
CA CYS A 627 -11.11 21.85 0.68
C CYS A 627 -12.02 22.87 -0.01
N GLN A 628 -13.22 22.43 -0.37
CA GLN A 628 -14.35 23.33 -0.55
C GLN A 628 -14.87 23.69 0.84
N VAL A 629 -14.83 24.97 1.19
CA VAL A 629 -15.18 25.47 2.52
C VAL A 629 -16.62 25.94 2.56
N VAL A 630 -17.45 25.32 3.38
CA VAL A 630 -18.86 25.67 3.56
C VAL A 630 -19.07 26.19 4.98
N SER A 631 -19.29 27.49 5.14
CA SER A 631 -19.44 28.14 6.45
C SER A 631 -20.89 28.51 6.78
N GLN A 632 -21.76 28.53 5.81
CA GLN A 632 -23.18 28.79 6.01
C GLN A 632 -23.96 27.61 5.41
N ALA A 633 -24.69 26.89 6.27
CA ALA A 633 -25.85 26.21 5.77
C ALA A 633 -26.85 27.32 5.43
N GLU A 634 -27.32 27.43 4.20
CA GLU A 634 -28.56 28.12 3.92
C GLU A 634 -29.69 27.31 4.55
N THR A 635 -29.72 27.30 5.87
CA THR A 635 -30.91 26.83 6.61
C THR A 635 -31.95 27.94 6.51
N SER A 636 -32.44 28.18 5.29
CA SER A 636 -33.75 28.80 5.18
C SER A 636 -34.76 27.88 5.87
N ASP A 637 -35.75 28.43 6.52
CA ASP A 637 -36.85 27.63 7.08
C ASP A 637 -37.39 26.63 6.04
N ASP A 638 -37.30 26.96 4.74
CA ASP A 638 -37.67 26.10 3.62
C ASP A 638 -36.73 24.90 3.43
N ALA A 639 -35.42 25.05 3.62
CA ALA A 639 -34.46 23.94 3.53
C ALA A 639 -34.62 22.98 4.71
N THR A 640 -34.81 23.50 5.93
CA THR A 640 -35.08 22.69 7.12
C THR A 640 -36.41 21.93 6.96
N ARG A 641 -37.41 22.61 6.47
CA ARG A 641 -38.73 22.02 6.14
C ARG A 641 -38.60 20.89 5.14
N SER A 642 -37.89 21.13 4.06
CA SER A 642 -37.61 20.16 3.01
C SER A 642 -36.88 18.93 3.54
N TRP A 643 -35.85 19.14 4.37
CA TRP A 643 -35.10 18.06 5.01
C TRP A 643 -35.98 17.22 5.94
N ILE A 644 -36.84 17.86 6.78
CA ILE A 644 -37.77 17.13 7.66
C ILE A 644 -38.71 16.30 6.81
N ALA A 645 -39.34 16.91 5.79
CA ALA A 645 -40.37 16.26 4.97
C ALA A 645 -39.86 15.12 4.10
N HIS A 646 -38.66 15.30 3.48
CA HIS A 646 -38.18 14.38 2.45
C HIS A 646 -37.07 13.43 2.89
N MET A 647 -36.48 13.66 4.09
CA MET A 647 -35.42 12.83 4.61
C MET A 647 -35.70 12.29 6.01
N ALA A 648 -35.89 13.15 7.01
CA ALA A 648 -35.94 12.70 8.39
C ALA A 648 -37.14 11.85 8.70
N LEU A 649 -38.34 12.28 8.29
CA LEU A 649 -39.59 11.53 8.49
C LEU A 649 -39.69 10.25 7.62
N PRO A 650 -39.29 10.25 6.32
CA PRO A 650 -39.24 9.02 5.53
C PRO A 650 -38.18 8.01 6.03
N ASP A 651 -37.00 8.45 6.51
CA ASP A 651 -36.02 7.55 7.11
C ASP A 651 -36.58 6.89 8.39
N LEU A 652 -37.27 7.69 9.22
CA LEU A 652 -37.94 7.18 10.40
C LEU A 652 -39.04 6.16 10.02
N ALA A 653 -39.85 6.47 9.01
CA ALA A 653 -40.87 5.55 8.51
C ALA A 653 -40.27 4.23 8.01
N THR A 654 -39.15 4.31 7.26
CA THR A 654 -38.44 3.14 6.73
C THR A 654 -37.89 2.25 7.84
N ARG A 655 -37.35 2.85 8.93
CA ARG A 655 -36.88 2.09 10.09
C ARG A 655 -38.00 1.31 10.75
N TYR A 656 -39.15 1.96 10.98
CA TYR A 656 -40.32 1.32 11.63
C TYR A 656 -41.06 0.34 10.71
N ALA A 657 -40.97 0.51 9.39
CA ALA A 657 -41.52 -0.46 8.43
C ALA A 657 -40.89 -1.84 8.56
N ARG A 658 -39.55 -1.90 8.90
CA ARG A 658 -38.88 -3.17 9.18
C ARG A 658 -39.45 -3.93 10.37
N ASP A 659 -40.04 -3.20 11.30
CA ASP A 659 -40.71 -3.73 12.50
C ASP A 659 -42.23 -3.91 12.31
N GLY A 660 -42.71 -3.77 11.07
CA GLY A 660 -44.10 -4.00 10.69
C GLY A 660 -45.04 -2.81 10.90
N LEU A 661 -44.49 -1.60 10.99
CA LEU A 661 -45.27 -0.37 11.18
C LEU A 661 -45.16 0.53 9.93
N ASP A 662 -46.22 0.57 9.09
CA ASP A 662 -46.27 1.47 7.93
C ASP A 662 -46.73 2.87 8.37
N LEU A 663 -45.75 3.80 8.50
CA LEU A 663 -45.96 5.18 8.94
C LEU A 663 -46.00 6.13 7.74
N ARG A 664 -47.04 7.01 7.76
CA ARG A 664 -47.17 8.12 6.82
C ARG A 664 -47.33 9.41 7.62
N TRP A 665 -46.76 10.48 7.10
CA TRP A 665 -46.70 11.76 7.78
C TRP A 665 -47.54 12.77 7.01
N ASP A 666 -48.36 13.53 7.77
CA ASP A 666 -49.05 14.68 7.26
C ASP A 666 -48.21 15.96 7.32
N ASP A 667 -48.38 16.89 6.41
CA ASP A 667 -47.64 18.16 6.39
C ASP A 667 -47.75 18.96 7.69
N SER A 668 -48.86 18.79 8.45
CA SER A 668 -49.01 19.40 9.76
C SER A 668 -47.96 18.99 10.79
N VAL A 669 -47.37 17.80 10.63
CA VAL A 669 -46.28 17.32 11.48
C VAL A 669 -44.99 18.08 11.16
N VAL A 670 -44.74 18.37 9.89
CA VAL A 670 -43.59 19.16 9.45
C VAL A 670 -43.67 20.58 9.99
N GLU A 671 -44.84 21.23 9.83
CA GLU A 671 -45.11 22.58 10.35
C GLU A 671 -44.97 22.67 11.87
N TRP A 672 -45.45 21.68 12.57
CA TRP A 672 -45.33 21.60 14.02
C TRP A 672 -43.85 21.44 14.43
N LEU A 673 -43.10 20.55 13.80
CA LEU A 673 -41.66 20.37 14.10
C LEU A 673 -40.89 21.65 13.81
N MET A 674 -41.19 22.36 12.73
CA MET A 674 -40.58 23.66 12.44
C MET A 674 -40.86 24.69 13.55
N THR A 675 -42.08 24.74 14.05
CA THR A 675 -42.47 25.67 15.13
C THR A 675 -41.78 25.31 16.45
N GLU A 676 -41.70 24.06 16.82
CA GLU A 676 -41.08 23.55 18.04
C GLU A 676 -39.53 23.73 17.97
N GLY A 677 -38.91 23.49 16.82
CA GLY A 677 -37.49 23.68 16.61
C GLY A 677 -37.05 25.15 16.64
N ALA A 678 -37.91 26.06 16.13
CA ALA A 678 -37.63 27.51 16.18
C ALA A 678 -37.79 28.10 17.57
N ALA A 679 -38.57 27.49 18.48
CA ALA A 679 -38.86 27.97 19.82
C ALA A 679 -37.82 27.61 20.91
N GLY A 680 -36.83 26.72 20.58
CA GLY A 680 -35.88 26.18 21.56
C GLY A 680 -34.40 26.38 21.19
N GLU A 681 -33.53 26.10 22.18
CA GLU A 681 -32.06 26.06 22.03
C GLU A 681 -31.59 24.92 21.08
N ALA A 682 -32.54 24.19 20.47
CA ALA A 682 -32.30 22.94 19.72
C ALA A 682 -32.22 23.14 18.22
N LYS A 683 -31.76 24.29 17.71
CA LYS A 683 -31.53 24.46 16.26
C LYS A 683 -30.58 23.42 15.67
N ASP A 684 -29.76 22.78 16.51
CA ASP A 684 -28.68 21.88 16.09
C ASP A 684 -28.96 20.39 16.36
N ASP A 685 -30.05 20.03 17.08
CA ASP A 685 -30.39 18.64 17.44
C ASP A 685 -31.79 18.21 16.96
N TRP A 686 -32.00 18.27 15.66
CA TRP A 686 -33.24 17.81 15.03
C TRP A 686 -33.53 16.33 15.29
N ALA A 687 -32.49 15.48 15.31
CA ALA A 687 -32.66 14.07 15.59
C ALA A 687 -33.15 13.84 17.01
N GLY A 688 -32.57 14.52 17.98
CA GLY A 688 -33.02 14.46 19.36
C GLY A 688 -34.40 15.09 19.58
N LEU A 689 -34.77 16.13 18.82
CA LEU A 689 -36.11 16.70 18.86
C LEU A 689 -37.16 15.70 18.33
N LEU A 690 -36.90 15.11 17.15
CA LEU A 690 -37.75 14.07 16.57
C LEU A 690 -37.92 12.89 17.54
N GLU A 691 -36.81 12.40 18.09
CA GLU A 691 -36.84 11.30 19.03
C GLU A 691 -37.68 11.64 20.26
N ARG A 692 -37.45 12.75 20.90
CA ARG A 692 -38.17 13.17 22.12
C ARG A 692 -39.65 13.38 21.88
N ARG A 693 -40.03 13.95 20.73
CA ARG A 693 -41.42 14.32 20.43
C ARG A 693 -42.25 13.20 19.79
N LEU A 694 -41.61 12.38 18.95
CA LEU A 694 -42.30 11.29 18.27
C LEU A 694 -42.27 9.95 19.02
N SER A 695 -41.21 9.70 19.84
CA SER A 695 -41.09 8.43 20.56
C SER A 695 -42.32 8.03 21.39
N PRO A 696 -42.97 8.94 22.12
CA PRO A 696 -44.17 8.54 22.89
C PRO A 696 -45.30 8.04 22.02
N VAL A 697 -45.47 8.61 20.82
CA VAL A 697 -46.47 8.20 19.83
C VAL A 697 -46.11 6.86 19.23
N LEU A 698 -44.86 6.70 18.81
CA LEU A 698 -44.34 5.49 18.21
C LEU A 698 -44.38 4.30 19.17
N VAL A 699 -44.01 4.49 20.43
CA VAL A 699 -44.10 3.42 21.48
C VAL A 699 -45.55 2.96 21.69
N ARG A 700 -46.49 3.90 21.62
CA ARG A 700 -47.93 3.54 21.71
C ARG A 700 -48.37 2.72 20.51
N LEU A 701 -48.04 3.15 19.27
CA LEU A 701 -48.34 2.43 18.04
C LEU A 701 -47.71 1.02 18.00
N PHE A 702 -46.49 0.90 18.52
CA PHE A 702 -45.82 -0.38 18.64
C PHE A 702 -46.55 -1.38 19.56
N LYS A 703 -47.19 -0.87 20.61
CA LYS A 703 -48.02 -1.69 21.53
C LYS A 703 -49.37 -2.08 20.92
N GLU A 704 -49.98 -1.17 20.17
CA GLU A 704 -51.31 -1.35 19.55
C GLU A 704 -51.28 -2.23 18.31
N ARG A 705 -50.11 -2.35 17.65
CA ARG A 705 -49.86 -3.13 16.41
C ARG A 705 -51.00 -2.98 15.37
N PRO A 706 -51.20 -1.77 14.84
CA PRO A 706 -52.23 -1.53 13.83
C PRO A 706 -51.99 -2.37 12.57
N THR A 707 -53.03 -2.88 11.95
CA THR A 707 -52.99 -3.76 10.78
C THR A 707 -53.11 -3.01 9.44
N GLY A 708 -52.78 -1.72 9.39
CA GLY A 708 -52.82 -0.89 8.18
C GLY A 708 -51.88 0.30 8.27
N PRO A 709 -51.75 1.08 7.17
CA PRO A 709 -50.96 2.30 7.18
C PRO A 709 -51.45 3.28 8.25
N VAL A 710 -50.50 3.86 9.01
CA VAL A 710 -50.81 4.82 10.07
C VAL A 710 -50.40 6.21 9.64
N VAL A 711 -51.38 7.12 9.50
CA VAL A 711 -51.09 8.54 9.27
C VAL A 711 -50.91 9.24 10.60
N VAL A 712 -49.77 9.91 10.78
CA VAL A 712 -49.49 10.77 11.92
C VAL A 712 -49.73 12.22 11.51
N GLN A 713 -50.54 12.94 12.28
CA GLN A 713 -50.92 14.34 12.05
C GLN A 713 -50.84 15.14 13.34
N TYR A 714 -50.63 16.43 13.24
CA TYR A 714 -50.68 17.35 14.39
C TYR A 714 -51.96 18.19 14.34
N ALA A 715 -52.83 17.99 15.30
CA ALA A 715 -54.07 18.76 15.45
C ALA A 715 -54.41 18.96 16.92
N ASP A 716 -55.09 20.05 17.22
CA ASP A 716 -55.56 20.41 18.59
C ASP A 716 -54.44 20.40 19.65
N GLY A 717 -53.21 20.84 19.26
CA GLY A 717 -52.07 20.92 20.17
C GLY A 717 -51.41 19.57 20.54
N ARG A 718 -51.72 18.49 19.80
CA ARG A 718 -51.19 17.15 20.03
C ARG A 718 -50.98 16.35 18.75
N LEU A 719 -50.09 15.38 18.80
CA LEU A 719 -49.92 14.39 17.74
C LEU A 719 -51.07 13.35 17.84
N MET A 720 -51.76 13.19 16.75
CA MET A 720 -52.83 12.19 16.57
C MET A 720 -52.41 11.16 15.53
N THR A 721 -52.95 9.95 15.66
CA THR A 721 -52.66 8.83 14.76
C THR A 721 -53.97 8.26 14.23
N THR A 722 -54.07 8.11 12.92
CA THR A 722 -55.23 7.52 12.25
C THR A 722 -54.77 6.31 11.46
N VAL A 723 -55.40 5.16 11.71
CA VAL A 723 -55.13 3.95 10.92
C VAL A 723 -56.03 4.00 9.70
N LEU A 724 -55.45 3.95 8.50
CA LEU A 724 -56.19 3.89 7.26
C LEU A 724 -56.76 2.47 7.08
N THR A 725 -58.03 2.35 6.87
CA THR A 725 -58.69 1.09 6.51
C THR A 725 -58.60 0.88 4.99
N GLU A 726 -58.43 -0.39 4.54
CA GLU A 726 -58.35 -0.71 3.11
C GLU A 726 -59.60 -0.17 2.40
N GLY A 727 -59.47 0.94 1.68
CA GLY A 727 -60.55 1.55 0.91
C GLY A 727 -60.59 3.09 0.92
N GLU A 728 -59.76 3.79 1.71
CA GLU A 728 -59.64 5.26 1.71
C GLU A 728 -58.30 5.76 1.15
#